data_829a5ad243970d6093ba76f4cc842ad0
#
_entry.id   829a5ad243970d6093ba76f4cc842ad0
#
_cell.length_a   1.000
_cell.length_b   1.000
_cell.length_c   1.000
_cell.angle_alpha   90.00
_cell.angle_beta   90.00
_cell.angle_gamma   90.00
#
_symmetry.space_group_name_H-M   'P 1'
#
loop_
_entity.id
_entity.type
_entity.pdbx_description
1 polymer ?
#
loop_
_entity_poly.entity_id
_entity_poly.type
_entity_poly.pdbx_seq_one_letter_code
_entity_poly.pdbx_strand_id
1 'polypeptide(L)'
;MRYVSQPVKKLDGMPIVKGKPLYTNDLAPNECLIVLALRSPYAYARIKSIDTSKAMLVKGVECVLTYKDVPHVRFTNAGQTYPECSAYDRLILDEYVRYVGDEVALVAASNEKAAQQALKMIKVEYEVLEPVLDYKKAVDNPTIVHNYDDYFMHIPSFNADNKRNIVVDGVEEHGDVEKEFAESEVIAEGEYEVQAQEQCMMESFRTYTYLDHMNRLVVVSSTQVPFHVRRSLARALQIPQSRIRVVKPRIGGGFGAKQTIVSEYYPAIVTLKTGKAAKMIYSRKETFSCSNSRHQMCIKVRVGADKEGNIHVIELDTLSNQGAYGEHGTTTIGLSGHKAIPLYNQARAHRFKYRGVYTNMMPAAAFRGYGATQGQFALESTVNKLAHMLNMDPLLLREKNMLRMGEIMPAYYNEPLNSSALDRCIQRGRDMIGWDEKYPCKEISPTKVRAVGMSISMQGSGISNVDTAGAEIKLNDDGFYTLKIGATDMGTGCDTSMTQIAAETLLADIDQFIVAGVDTDISPFDPGSYASSTTYVTGMAVYNAACDLKNKIITAGAKMMYPERFLDETDKVNPKKFYFDGSRVMEVSTGKTIALHDIAVHCAGTSDGNYLNGTGFYSSPVSPPPLMAGFVEIELDKETGKFDIVDYVGVVDCGTIINSNIVRGQTEGGICQGIGLAMYEDVQYDAKGRMMTDSFMQYKIPNRVDVKKIRVEFESSYEPTGPYGAKSIGEIVINTPGPAIAEAVYNACGVRVTSLPITPEKVKMGMMKNELEKRK
;
A
#
# COMPACT_ATOMS: atom_id res chain seq x y z
N MET A 1 28.89 3.34 -9.00
CA MET A 1 27.84 4.34 -8.80
C MET A 1 28.20 5.17 -7.56
N ARG A 2 27.98 6.50 -7.65
CA ARG A 2 28.35 7.42 -6.57
C ARG A 2 27.29 7.46 -5.46
N TYR A 3 26.03 7.41 -5.83
CA TYR A 3 24.91 7.54 -4.93
C TYR A 3 23.98 6.31 -4.92
N VAL A 4 23.70 5.71 -6.07
CA VAL A 4 22.89 4.48 -6.15
C VAL A 4 23.62 3.35 -5.43
N SER A 5 22.90 2.58 -4.63
CA SER A 5 23.37 1.53 -3.72
C SER A 5 24.11 2.04 -2.48
N GLN A 6 24.19 3.35 -2.25
CA GLN A 6 24.87 3.92 -1.09
C GLN A 6 23.91 4.23 0.07
N PRO A 7 24.37 4.20 1.33
CA PRO A 7 23.59 4.52 2.52
C PRO A 7 23.44 6.04 2.72
N VAL A 8 22.91 6.73 1.72
CA VAL A 8 22.69 8.18 1.83
C VAL A 8 21.72 8.49 2.96
N LYS A 9 22.05 9.47 3.78
CA LYS A 9 21.17 9.94 4.87
C LYS A 9 19.90 10.54 4.27
N LYS A 10 18.74 10.31 4.92
CA LYS A 10 17.51 10.96 4.51
C LYS A 10 17.67 12.48 4.50
N LEU A 11 17.27 13.13 3.40
CA LEU A 11 17.36 14.59 3.23
C LEU A 11 16.68 15.35 4.36
N ASP A 12 15.55 14.84 4.83
CA ASP A 12 14.75 15.38 5.92
C ASP A 12 15.08 14.77 7.30
N GLY A 13 16.07 13.88 7.38
CA GLY A 13 16.39 13.16 8.62
C GLY A 13 16.76 14.08 9.77
N MET A 14 17.67 15.05 9.55
CA MET A 14 18.08 16.00 10.59
C MET A 14 16.94 16.94 11.02
N PRO A 15 16.14 17.55 10.12
CA PRO A 15 14.92 18.26 10.50
C PRO A 15 13.97 17.42 11.36
N ILE A 16 13.72 16.17 11.00
CA ILE A 16 12.82 15.27 11.76
C ILE A 16 13.31 15.09 13.19
N VAL A 17 14.57 14.73 13.38
CA VAL A 17 15.13 14.51 14.72
C VAL A 17 15.10 15.77 15.58
N LYS A 18 15.16 16.94 14.96
CA LYS A 18 15.05 18.25 15.64
C LYS A 18 13.61 18.75 15.83
N GLY A 19 12.58 17.95 15.46
CA GLY A 19 11.18 18.35 15.57
C GLY A 19 10.79 19.52 14.67
N LYS A 20 11.45 19.71 13.52
CA LYS A 20 11.20 20.81 12.59
C LYS A 20 10.10 20.59 11.56
N PRO A 21 9.79 19.33 11.12
CA PRO A 21 8.80 19.11 10.07
C PRO A 21 7.42 19.59 10.49
N LEU A 22 6.70 20.11 9.49
CA LEU A 22 5.32 20.55 9.66
C LEU A 22 4.38 19.50 9.07
N TYR A 23 3.53 18.98 9.94
CA TYR A 23 2.44 18.08 9.58
C TYR A 23 1.16 18.90 9.34
N THR A 24 0.13 18.27 8.81
CA THR A 24 -1.12 18.95 8.43
C THR A 24 -1.68 19.85 9.54
N ASN A 25 -1.69 19.38 10.78
CA ASN A 25 -2.24 20.18 11.89
C ASN A 25 -1.35 21.38 12.28
N ASP A 26 -0.03 21.26 12.08
CA ASP A 26 0.92 22.33 12.42
C ASP A 26 0.82 23.52 11.44
N LEU A 27 0.32 23.24 10.23
CA LEU A 27 0.12 24.24 9.18
C LEU A 27 -1.26 24.91 9.26
N ALA A 28 -2.22 24.31 9.98
CA ALA A 28 -3.56 24.85 10.07
C ALA A 28 -3.59 26.15 10.91
N PRO A 29 -4.23 27.23 10.42
CA PRO A 29 -4.35 28.47 11.17
C PRO A 29 -5.05 28.26 12.52
N ASN A 30 -4.67 29.06 13.54
CA ASN A 30 -5.30 28.98 14.87
C ASN A 30 -6.80 29.31 14.82
N GLU A 31 -7.22 30.17 13.89
CA GLU A 31 -8.62 30.59 13.70
C GLU A 31 -9.45 29.65 12.85
N CYS A 32 -8.89 28.48 12.48
CA CYS A 32 -9.55 27.45 11.71
C CYS A 32 -10.78 26.90 12.46
N LEU A 33 -11.91 26.75 11.78
CA LEU A 33 -13.06 26.05 12.34
C LEU A 33 -12.70 24.59 12.61
N ILE A 34 -13.10 24.09 13.77
CA ILE A 34 -12.98 22.68 14.13
C ILE A 34 -14.21 21.95 13.62
N VAL A 35 -14.01 20.96 12.76
CA VAL A 35 -15.07 20.10 12.23
C VAL A 35 -15.06 18.77 12.98
N LEU A 36 -16.17 18.42 13.59
CA LEU A 36 -16.40 17.11 14.21
C LEU A 36 -17.62 16.44 13.58
N ALA A 37 -17.59 15.10 13.48
CA ALA A 37 -18.70 14.31 12.98
C ALA A 37 -19.50 13.67 14.13
N LEU A 38 -20.83 13.75 14.05
CA LEU A 38 -21.70 12.86 14.80
C LEU A 38 -21.65 11.49 14.15
N ARG A 39 -21.35 10.46 14.91
CA ARG A 39 -21.16 9.08 14.44
C ARG A 39 -22.38 8.22 14.76
N SER A 40 -22.73 7.30 13.86
CA SER A 40 -23.79 6.35 14.09
C SER A 40 -23.49 5.39 15.25
N PRO A 41 -24.43 5.19 16.18
CA PRO A 41 -24.34 4.13 17.18
C PRO A 41 -24.83 2.76 16.67
N TYR A 42 -25.41 2.72 15.47
CA TYR A 42 -26.02 1.53 14.86
C TYR A 42 -25.25 1.04 13.66
N ALA A 43 -25.21 -0.26 13.48
CA ALA A 43 -24.57 -0.90 12.33
C ALA A 43 -25.38 -0.70 11.04
N TYR A 44 -26.72 -0.67 11.14
CA TYR A 44 -27.58 -0.37 10.02
C TYR A 44 -28.85 0.35 10.50
N ALA A 45 -29.10 1.54 9.98
CA ALA A 45 -30.29 2.29 10.29
C ALA A 45 -30.60 3.34 9.22
N ARG A 46 -31.88 3.75 9.14
CA ARG A 46 -32.34 4.92 8.40
C ARG A 46 -32.57 6.07 9.37
N ILE A 47 -32.19 7.26 9.00
CA ILE A 47 -32.45 8.49 9.75
C ILE A 47 -33.87 8.96 9.43
N LYS A 48 -34.82 8.77 10.36
CA LYS A 48 -36.21 9.26 10.22
C LYS A 48 -36.30 10.78 10.37
N SER A 49 -35.61 11.30 11.37
CA SER A 49 -35.55 12.73 11.62
C SER A 49 -34.25 13.11 12.29
N ILE A 50 -33.78 14.33 12.01
CA ILE A 50 -32.61 14.92 12.65
C ILE A 50 -32.90 16.38 12.99
N ASP A 51 -32.83 16.72 14.29
CA ASP A 51 -33.03 18.06 14.81
C ASP A 51 -31.68 18.67 15.27
N THR A 52 -31.25 19.69 14.56
CA THR A 52 -30.01 20.42 14.80
C THR A 52 -30.24 21.78 15.45
N SER A 53 -31.50 22.18 15.74
CA SER A 53 -31.87 23.52 16.17
C SER A 53 -31.12 23.97 17.43
N LYS A 54 -31.00 23.09 18.43
CA LYS A 54 -30.28 23.39 19.68
C LYS A 54 -28.76 23.42 19.49
N ALA A 55 -28.23 22.61 18.58
CA ALA A 55 -26.80 22.59 18.29
C ALA A 55 -26.35 23.91 17.65
N MET A 56 -27.17 24.49 16.77
CA MET A 56 -26.91 25.80 16.16
C MET A 56 -26.90 26.98 17.18
N LEU A 57 -27.55 26.84 18.33
CA LEU A 57 -27.57 27.86 19.38
C LEU A 57 -26.31 27.85 20.29
N VAL A 58 -25.46 26.84 20.17
CA VAL A 58 -24.23 26.75 20.97
C VAL A 58 -23.26 27.86 20.52
N LYS A 59 -22.85 28.69 21.45
CA LYS A 59 -21.93 29.80 21.18
C LYS A 59 -20.62 29.31 20.58
N GLY A 60 -20.29 29.83 19.40
CA GLY A 60 -19.09 29.45 18.64
C GLY A 60 -19.35 28.42 17.54
N VAL A 61 -20.55 27.87 17.43
CA VAL A 61 -20.94 27.05 16.30
C VAL A 61 -21.21 27.94 15.09
N GLU A 62 -20.62 27.60 13.96
CA GLU A 62 -20.76 28.30 12.68
C GLU A 62 -21.80 27.64 11.77
N CYS A 63 -21.75 26.31 11.66
CA CYS A 63 -22.75 25.54 10.95
C CYS A 63 -22.87 24.11 11.47
N VAL A 64 -24.02 23.52 11.21
CA VAL A 64 -24.30 22.09 11.40
C VAL A 64 -24.85 21.57 10.07
N LEU A 65 -24.23 20.51 9.52
CA LEU A 65 -24.60 19.94 8.23
C LEU A 65 -25.13 18.51 8.41
N THR A 66 -26.18 18.20 7.68
CA THR A 66 -26.81 16.88 7.62
C THR A 66 -26.85 16.39 6.16
N TYR A 67 -27.32 15.19 5.90
CA TYR A 67 -27.49 14.68 4.54
C TYR A 67 -28.35 15.59 3.63
N LYS A 68 -29.20 16.46 4.20
CA LYS A 68 -30.02 17.43 3.47
C LYS A 68 -29.23 18.66 2.98
N ASP A 69 -28.04 18.88 3.54
CA ASP A 69 -27.27 20.10 3.35
C ASP A 69 -26.07 19.90 2.40
N VAL A 70 -25.83 18.69 1.93
CA VAL A 70 -24.68 18.29 1.09
C VAL A 70 -25.14 17.78 -0.27
N PRO A 71 -24.30 17.80 -1.31
CA PRO A 71 -24.66 17.23 -2.61
C PRO A 71 -25.00 15.74 -2.52
N HIS A 72 -26.06 15.33 -3.19
CA HIS A 72 -26.48 13.93 -3.28
C HIS A 72 -25.94 13.30 -4.57
N VAL A 73 -24.62 13.10 -4.62
CA VAL A 73 -23.93 12.49 -5.77
C VAL A 73 -23.00 11.39 -5.26
N ARG A 74 -23.17 10.18 -5.80
CA ARG A 74 -22.36 9.05 -5.40
C ARG A 74 -20.94 9.14 -5.94
N PHE A 75 -19.99 8.73 -5.10
CA PHE A 75 -18.57 8.66 -5.40
C PHE A 75 -17.94 7.43 -4.73
N THR A 76 -16.67 7.21 -4.98
CA THR A 76 -15.86 6.23 -4.24
C THR A 76 -14.75 6.92 -3.48
N ASN A 77 -14.39 6.38 -2.31
CA ASN A 77 -13.22 6.83 -1.54
C ASN A 77 -11.91 6.22 -2.06
N ALA A 78 -11.95 5.26 -2.97
CA ALA A 78 -10.76 4.62 -3.49
C ALA A 78 -9.92 5.59 -4.32
N GLY A 79 -8.69 5.85 -3.89
CA GLY A 79 -7.72 6.66 -4.60
C GLY A 79 -6.87 5.80 -5.55
N GLN A 80 -7.46 5.27 -6.62
CA GLN A 80 -6.78 4.37 -7.54
C GLN A 80 -7.40 4.45 -8.95
N THR A 81 -6.55 4.47 -10.00
CA THR A 81 -6.92 4.47 -11.42
C THR A 81 -7.85 5.62 -11.86
N TYR A 82 -8.21 5.65 -13.13
CA TYR A 82 -9.30 6.46 -13.68
C TYR A 82 -9.71 5.87 -15.05
N PRO A 83 -11.02 5.56 -15.26
CA PRO A 83 -12.06 5.59 -14.22
C PRO A 83 -11.72 4.66 -13.05
N GLU A 84 -12.23 4.98 -11.87
CA GLU A 84 -12.00 4.20 -10.67
C GLU A 84 -12.58 2.79 -10.82
N CYS A 85 -11.77 1.79 -10.46
CA CYS A 85 -12.18 0.36 -10.48
C CYS A 85 -12.93 -0.08 -9.21
N SER A 86 -13.70 0.82 -8.64
CA SER A 86 -14.42 0.65 -7.38
C SER A 86 -15.88 1.07 -7.53
N ALA A 87 -16.73 0.54 -6.67
CA ALA A 87 -18.14 0.91 -6.62
C ALA A 87 -18.33 2.38 -6.21
N TYR A 88 -19.25 3.05 -6.88
CA TYR A 88 -19.73 4.38 -6.50
C TYR A 88 -20.92 4.23 -5.57
N ASP A 89 -20.63 3.98 -4.30
CA ASP A 89 -21.58 3.56 -3.28
C ASP A 89 -21.68 4.52 -2.09
N ARG A 90 -20.87 5.60 -2.08
CA ARG A 90 -20.78 6.55 -0.97
C ARG A 90 -21.34 7.93 -1.31
N LEU A 91 -21.92 8.59 -0.28
CA LEU A 91 -22.29 10.01 -0.25
C LEU A 91 -21.47 10.73 0.83
N ILE A 92 -21.38 12.06 0.79
CA ILE A 92 -20.70 12.85 1.85
C ILE A 92 -21.39 12.60 3.21
N LEU A 93 -22.70 12.67 3.24
CA LEU A 93 -23.59 12.26 4.34
C LEU A 93 -24.78 11.59 3.70
N ASP A 94 -25.29 10.49 4.29
CA ASP A 94 -26.40 9.72 3.77
C ASP A 94 -27.56 9.67 4.78
N GLU A 95 -28.76 9.44 4.27
CA GLU A 95 -29.96 9.13 5.07
C GLU A 95 -29.81 7.75 5.75
N TYR A 96 -29.03 6.84 5.16
CA TYR A 96 -28.73 5.52 5.70
C TYR A 96 -27.32 5.49 6.29
N VAL A 97 -27.21 5.00 7.51
CA VAL A 97 -25.92 4.65 8.13
C VAL A 97 -25.71 3.15 8.01
N ARG A 98 -24.49 2.73 7.64
CA ARG A 98 -24.21 1.35 7.24
C ARG A 98 -23.23 0.61 8.12
N TYR A 99 -22.59 1.31 9.08
CA TYR A 99 -21.76 0.69 10.13
C TYR A 99 -21.74 1.54 11.39
N VAL A 100 -21.33 0.96 12.52
CA VAL A 100 -21.14 1.72 13.76
C VAL A 100 -19.92 2.62 13.61
N GLY A 101 -20.16 3.93 13.56
CA GLY A 101 -19.11 4.92 13.29
C GLY A 101 -19.31 5.73 12.00
N ASP A 102 -20.29 5.34 11.17
CA ASP A 102 -20.65 6.07 9.94
C ASP A 102 -21.09 7.51 10.25
N GLU A 103 -20.88 8.44 9.32
CA GLU A 103 -21.14 9.86 9.51
C GLU A 103 -22.64 10.19 9.43
N VAL A 104 -23.17 10.87 10.44
CA VAL A 104 -24.58 11.28 10.55
C VAL A 104 -24.77 12.77 10.31
N ALA A 105 -23.90 13.58 10.91
CA ALA A 105 -23.91 15.03 10.78
C ALA A 105 -22.53 15.62 11.06
N LEU A 106 -22.30 16.83 10.56
CA LEU A 106 -21.05 17.58 10.82
C LEU A 106 -21.38 18.82 11.64
N VAL A 107 -20.53 19.13 12.62
CA VAL A 107 -20.55 20.38 13.35
C VAL A 107 -19.23 21.12 13.10
N ALA A 108 -19.33 22.38 12.69
CA ALA A 108 -18.18 23.26 12.56
C ALA A 108 -18.28 24.39 13.59
N ALA A 109 -17.25 24.54 14.43
CA ALA A 109 -17.24 25.54 15.50
C ALA A 109 -15.86 26.18 15.64
N SER A 110 -15.80 27.35 16.29
CA SER A 110 -14.58 28.12 16.54
C SER A 110 -13.59 27.42 17.50
N ASN A 111 -14.03 26.41 18.21
CA ASN A 111 -13.19 25.58 19.08
C ASN A 111 -13.82 24.22 19.34
N GLU A 112 -13.00 23.28 19.76
CA GLU A 112 -13.38 21.88 19.97
C GLU A 112 -14.47 21.72 21.05
N LYS A 113 -14.41 22.49 22.15
CA LYS A 113 -15.41 22.42 23.23
C LYS A 113 -16.81 22.77 22.72
N ALA A 114 -16.92 23.82 21.91
CA ALA A 114 -18.19 24.24 21.31
C ALA A 114 -18.70 23.16 20.33
N ALA A 115 -17.82 22.61 19.50
CA ALA A 115 -18.18 21.53 18.57
C ALA A 115 -18.67 20.28 19.31
N GLN A 116 -17.97 19.84 20.36
CA GLN A 116 -18.37 18.69 21.18
C GLN A 116 -19.70 18.92 21.91
N GLN A 117 -19.92 20.15 22.42
CA GLN A 117 -21.19 20.51 23.04
C GLN A 117 -22.34 20.46 22.03
N ALA A 118 -22.14 21.01 20.86
CA ALA A 118 -23.13 21.01 19.79
C ALA A 118 -23.49 19.59 19.34
N LEU A 119 -22.51 18.70 19.16
CA LEU A 119 -22.77 17.30 18.82
C LEU A 119 -23.75 16.63 19.80
N LYS A 120 -23.60 16.91 21.12
CA LYS A 120 -24.49 16.35 22.15
C LYS A 120 -25.93 16.92 22.10
N MET A 121 -26.11 18.06 21.43
CA MET A 121 -27.41 18.71 21.30
C MET A 121 -28.19 18.27 20.06
N ILE A 122 -27.54 17.60 19.12
CA ILE A 122 -28.21 17.02 17.94
C ILE A 122 -29.05 15.84 18.39
N LYS A 123 -30.33 15.83 18.00
CA LYS A 123 -31.24 14.71 18.24
C LYS A 123 -31.51 13.98 16.93
N VAL A 124 -31.31 12.69 16.93
CA VAL A 124 -31.56 11.84 15.76
C VAL A 124 -32.54 10.75 16.14
N GLU A 125 -33.55 10.59 15.34
CA GLU A 125 -34.48 9.46 15.41
C GLU A 125 -34.13 8.46 14.31
N TYR A 126 -33.82 7.23 14.71
CA TYR A 126 -33.43 6.18 13.81
C TYR A 126 -34.53 5.12 13.65
N GLU A 127 -34.69 4.63 12.46
CA GLU A 127 -35.28 3.33 12.17
C GLU A 127 -34.16 2.31 12.06
N VAL A 128 -34.00 1.54 13.12
CA VAL A 128 -32.94 0.52 13.19
C VAL A 128 -33.34 -0.66 12.32
N LEU A 129 -32.43 -1.07 11.45
CA LEU A 129 -32.57 -2.18 10.51
C LEU A 129 -31.71 -3.35 10.96
N GLU A 130 -32.06 -4.55 10.46
CA GLU A 130 -31.27 -5.76 10.72
C GLU A 130 -29.94 -5.68 9.95
N PRO A 131 -28.75 -5.76 10.61
CA PRO A 131 -27.48 -5.66 9.93
C PRO A 131 -26.95 -7.00 9.42
N VAL A 132 -26.17 -6.97 8.35
CA VAL A 132 -25.37 -8.10 7.86
C VAL A 132 -23.97 -8.00 8.51
N LEU A 133 -23.69 -8.84 9.52
CA LEU A 133 -22.41 -8.82 10.23
C LEU A 133 -21.53 -10.04 9.91
N ASP A 134 -22.10 -11.13 9.41
CA ASP A 134 -21.38 -12.33 8.97
C ASP A 134 -21.20 -12.31 7.44
N TYR A 135 -19.99 -12.00 6.98
CA TYR A 135 -19.69 -11.92 5.55
C TYR A 135 -19.87 -13.25 4.81
N LYS A 136 -19.77 -14.39 5.50
CA LYS A 136 -20.03 -15.72 4.91
C LYS A 136 -21.50 -15.95 4.58
N LYS A 137 -22.39 -15.12 5.13
CA LYS A 137 -23.85 -15.15 4.91
C LYS A 137 -24.38 -13.88 4.21
N ALA A 138 -23.48 -13.08 3.63
CA ALA A 138 -23.86 -11.79 3.04
C ALA A 138 -24.52 -11.95 1.66
N VAL A 139 -24.05 -12.91 0.86
CA VAL A 139 -24.65 -13.18 -0.46
C VAL A 139 -26.09 -13.64 -0.32
N ASP A 140 -26.97 -13.00 -1.09
CA ASP A 140 -28.39 -13.28 -1.10
C ASP A 140 -29.09 -13.16 0.29
N ASN A 141 -28.45 -12.37 1.19
CA ASN A 141 -29.05 -12.07 2.48
C ASN A 141 -30.34 -11.24 2.29
N PRO A 142 -31.40 -11.47 3.08
CA PRO A 142 -32.61 -10.65 3.03
C PRO A 142 -32.38 -9.16 3.24
N THR A 143 -31.36 -8.81 4.03
CA THR A 143 -30.88 -7.43 4.22
C THR A 143 -29.91 -7.05 3.10
N ILE A 144 -30.25 -6.02 2.34
CA ILE A 144 -29.41 -5.44 1.27
C ILE A 144 -28.75 -4.18 1.79
N VAL A 145 -27.40 -4.17 1.88
CA VAL A 145 -26.63 -3.05 2.44
C VAL A 145 -26.76 -1.78 1.58
N HIS A 146 -26.81 -1.94 0.25
CA HIS A 146 -26.93 -0.85 -0.72
C HIS A 146 -28.20 -1.04 -1.59
N ASN A 147 -29.35 -0.81 -1.00
CA ASN A 147 -30.64 -0.98 -1.67
C ASN A 147 -31.12 0.31 -2.35
N TYR A 148 -30.42 0.75 -3.40
CA TYR A 148 -30.78 1.92 -4.22
C TYR A 148 -30.42 1.67 -5.69
N ASP A 149 -31.01 2.45 -6.59
CA ASP A 149 -30.91 2.24 -8.04
C ASP A 149 -29.81 3.10 -8.69
N ASP A 150 -29.26 4.11 -8.00
CA ASP A 150 -28.18 4.97 -8.46
C ASP A 150 -26.77 4.42 -8.13
N TYR A 151 -26.70 3.15 -7.72
CA TYR A 151 -25.45 2.39 -7.59
C TYR A 151 -24.86 2.12 -8.98
N PHE A 152 -23.53 2.29 -9.13
CA PHE A 152 -22.88 1.89 -10.36
C PHE A 152 -21.39 1.55 -10.16
N MET A 153 -20.86 0.81 -11.12
CA MET A 153 -19.46 0.44 -11.26
C MET A 153 -19.03 0.74 -12.70
N HIS A 154 -17.90 1.42 -12.89
CA HIS A 154 -17.40 1.74 -14.23
C HIS A 154 -16.90 0.54 -15.02
N ILE A 155 -16.49 -0.54 -14.34
CA ILE A 155 -15.92 -1.75 -14.93
C ILE A 155 -16.89 -2.92 -14.76
N PRO A 156 -17.72 -3.20 -15.79
CA PRO A 156 -18.75 -4.25 -15.68
C PRO A 156 -18.20 -5.65 -15.44
N SER A 157 -16.97 -5.94 -15.90
CA SER A 157 -16.33 -7.26 -15.74
C SER A 157 -16.08 -7.67 -14.28
N PHE A 158 -16.20 -6.74 -13.33
CA PHE A 158 -16.17 -7.10 -11.91
C PHE A 158 -17.46 -7.76 -11.41
N ASN A 159 -18.53 -7.82 -12.23
CA ASN A 159 -19.80 -8.48 -11.92
C ASN A 159 -20.40 -8.07 -10.56
N ALA A 160 -20.32 -6.77 -10.24
CA ALA A 160 -20.92 -6.24 -9.02
C ALA A 160 -22.44 -6.35 -9.06
N ASP A 161 -23.04 -6.78 -7.95
CA ASP A 161 -24.49 -6.88 -7.78
C ASP A 161 -24.87 -6.44 -6.36
N ASN A 162 -25.17 -5.15 -6.20
CA ASN A 162 -25.52 -4.58 -4.90
C ASN A 162 -26.79 -5.19 -4.30
N LYS A 163 -27.72 -5.69 -5.12
CA LYS A 163 -28.96 -6.32 -4.64
C LYS A 163 -28.72 -7.71 -4.02
N ARG A 164 -27.56 -8.30 -4.30
CA ARG A 164 -27.10 -9.56 -3.71
C ARG A 164 -25.97 -9.37 -2.70
N ASN A 165 -25.65 -8.13 -2.33
CA ASN A 165 -24.50 -7.74 -1.51
C ASN A 165 -23.14 -8.13 -2.12
N ILE A 166 -23.02 -8.18 -3.44
CA ILE A 166 -21.78 -8.52 -4.15
C ILE A 166 -21.09 -7.25 -4.67
N VAL A 167 -19.84 -7.06 -4.29
CA VAL A 167 -18.95 -5.97 -4.79
C VAL A 167 -18.21 -6.42 -6.03
N VAL A 168 -17.78 -7.66 -6.04
CA VAL A 168 -17.02 -8.27 -7.12
C VAL A 168 -17.20 -9.78 -7.09
N ASP A 169 -17.31 -10.41 -8.26
CA ASP A 169 -17.39 -11.86 -8.43
C ASP A 169 -16.67 -12.27 -9.72
N GLY A 170 -15.72 -13.18 -9.64
CA GLY A 170 -14.95 -13.59 -10.81
C GLY A 170 -14.33 -14.96 -10.67
N VAL A 171 -14.02 -15.53 -11.84
CA VAL A 171 -13.29 -16.79 -12.00
C VAL A 171 -12.28 -16.61 -13.13
N GLU A 172 -11.05 -17.00 -12.88
CA GLU A 172 -9.98 -17.03 -13.86
C GLU A 172 -9.39 -18.44 -13.90
N GLU A 173 -9.15 -18.95 -15.09
CA GLU A 173 -8.63 -20.32 -15.29
C GLU A 173 -7.54 -20.33 -16.35
N HIS A 174 -6.57 -21.21 -16.16
CA HIS A 174 -5.55 -21.56 -17.14
C HIS A 174 -5.30 -23.06 -17.13
N GLY A 175 -5.18 -23.67 -18.31
CA GLY A 175 -5.02 -25.12 -18.44
C GLY A 175 -6.30 -25.90 -18.12
N ASP A 176 -6.19 -27.23 -18.05
CA ASP A 176 -7.31 -28.13 -17.70
C ASP A 176 -7.23 -28.55 -16.24
N VAL A 177 -7.88 -27.76 -15.38
CA VAL A 177 -7.82 -27.90 -13.92
C VAL A 177 -8.38 -29.25 -13.45
N GLU A 178 -9.48 -29.71 -14.03
CA GLU A 178 -10.10 -30.98 -13.61
C GLU A 178 -9.25 -32.18 -13.99
N LYS A 179 -8.66 -32.16 -15.19
CA LYS A 179 -7.75 -33.18 -15.64
C LYS A 179 -6.51 -33.27 -14.74
N GLU A 180 -5.86 -32.13 -14.49
CA GLU A 180 -4.65 -32.08 -13.68
C GLU A 180 -4.89 -32.51 -12.23
N PHE A 181 -6.07 -32.22 -11.65
CA PHE A 181 -6.43 -32.81 -10.35
C PHE A 181 -6.67 -34.31 -10.42
N ALA A 182 -7.31 -34.81 -11.47
CA ALA A 182 -7.52 -36.27 -11.64
C ALA A 182 -6.21 -37.06 -11.85
N GLU A 183 -5.20 -36.42 -12.42
CA GLU A 183 -3.87 -36.99 -12.63
C GLU A 183 -2.93 -36.82 -11.43
N SER A 184 -3.30 -35.98 -10.42
CA SER A 184 -2.49 -35.76 -9.22
C SER A 184 -2.54 -36.96 -8.29
N GLU A 185 -1.38 -37.44 -7.85
CA GLU A 185 -1.25 -38.56 -6.92
C GLU A 185 -1.44 -38.11 -5.45
N VAL A 186 -1.11 -36.83 -5.15
CA VAL A 186 -1.26 -36.22 -3.84
C VAL A 186 -1.96 -34.88 -3.99
N ILE A 187 -3.02 -34.66 -3.20
CA ILE A 187 -3.75 -33.38 -3.18
C ILE A 187 -3.75 -32.86 -1.75
N ALA A 188 -3.13 -31.73 -1.54
CA ALA A 188 -3.22 -30.96 -0.29
C ALA A 188 -4.31 -29.91 -0.41
N GLU A 189 -5.16 -29.79 0.61
CA GLU A 189 -6.23 -28.79 0.64
C GLU A 189 -6.36 -28.17 2.04
N GLY A 190 -6.86 -26.95 2.10
CA GLY A 190 -7.13 -26.24 3.35
C GLY A 190 -8.09 -25.07 3.19
N GLU A 191 -8.69 -24.67 4.29
CA GLU A 191 -9.48 -23.44 4.38
C GLU A 191 -8.83 -22.55 5.44
N TYR A 192 -8.54 -21.30 5.07
CA TYR A 192 -7.74 -20.36 5.86
C TYR A 192 -8.51 -19.08 6.13
N GLU A 193 -8.46 -18.62 7.37
CA GLU A 193 -9.04 -17.36 7.81
C GLU A 193 -7.93 -16.36 8.13
N VAL A 194 -8.00 -15.19 7.51
CA VAL A 194 -7.15 -14.04 7.84
C VAL A 194 -8.04 -12.90 8.31
N GLN A 195 -7.81 -12.46 9.53
CA GLN A 195 -8.59 -11.40 10.17
C GLN A 195 -8.32 -10.02 9.55
N ALA A 196 -9.19 -9.05 9.86
CA ALA A 196 -8.92 -7.65 9.62
C ALA A 196 -7.76 -7.15 10.50
N GLN A 197 -7.00 -6.18 9.98
CA GLN A 197 -5.83 -5.60 10.64
C GLN A 197 -5.82 -4.08 10.43
N GLU A 198 -5.55 -3.31 11.48
CA GLU A 198 -5.43 -1.86 11.45
C GLU A 198 -4.02 -1.41 11.03
N GLN A 199 -3.93 -0.36 10.20
CA GLN A 199 -2.64 0.15 9.72
C GLN A 199 -1.79 0.79 10.81
N CYS A 200 -2.39 1.25 11.88
CA CYS A 200 -1.75 1.80 13.07
C CYS A 200 -0.72 2.90 12.79
N MET A 201 -0.93 3.70 11.73
CA MET A 201 -0.07 4.83 11.43
C MET A 201 -0.04 5.82 12.61
N MET A 202 1.13 6.37 12.91
CA MET A 202 1.32 7.27 14.07
C MET A 202 0.51 8.56 13.92
N GLU A 203 0.50 9.16 12.73
CA GLU A 203 -0.35 10.29 12.39
C GLU A 203 -1.72 9.78 11.93
N SER A 204 -2.79 10.14 12.67
CA SER A 204 -4.18 9.89 12.29
C SER A 204 -4.58 10.62 11.00
N PHE A 205 -5.78 10.40 10.47
CA PHE A 205 -6.30 11.17 9.34
C PHE A 205 -6.46 12.64 9.71
N ARG A 206 -5.97 13.55 8.87
CA ARG A 206 -5.94 14.99 9.12
C ARG A 206 -6.04 15.76 7.82
N THR A 207 -6.96 16.70 7.81
CA THR A 207 -7.16 17.61 6.68
C THR A 207 -7.52 18.99 7.20
N TYR A 208 -6.96 20.05 6.61
CA TYR A 208 -7.53 21.38 6.72
C TYR A 208 -7.71 22.00 5.35
N THR A 209 -8.66 22.92 5.25
CA THR A 209 -9.07 23.54 3.99
C THR A 209 -9.29 25.02 4.16
N TYR A 210 -9.08 25.79 3.08
CA TYR A 210 -9.33 27.23 3.05
C TYR A 210 -9.59 27.67 1.60
N LEU A 211 -10.12 28.86 1.40
CA LEU A 211 -10.20 29.50 0.10
C LEU A 211 -8.97 30.39 -0.12
N ASP A 212 -8.30 30.26 -1.27
CA ASP A 212 -7.21 31.16 -1.66
C ASP A 212 -7.77 32.52 -2.15
N HIS A 213 -6.87 33.47 -2.46
CA HIS A 213 -7.24 34.80 -2.96
C HIS A 213 -8.04 34.79 -4.28
N MET A 214 -8.04 33.66 -5.00
CA MET A 214 -8.83 33.44 -6.22
C MET A 214 -10.14 32.67 -5.93
N ASN A 215 -10.49 32.52 -4.65
CA ASN A 215 -11.63 31.73 -4.17
C ASN A 215 -11.58 30.25 -4.64
N ARG A 216 -10.39 29.68 -4.79
CA ARG A 216 -10.21 28.26 -5.04
C ARG A 216 -10.10 27.51 -3.71
N LEU A 217 -10.68 26.33 -3.66
CA LEU A 217 -10.56 25.45 -2.49
C LEU A 217 -9.14 24.85 -2.43
N VAL A 218 -8.40 25.19 -1.38
CA VAL A 218 -7.11 24.58 -1.07
C VAL A 218 -7.33 23.54 0.01
N VAL A 219 -6.85 22.32 -0.26
CA VAL A 219 -6.95 21.17 0.64
C VAL A 219 -5.55 20.74 1.03
N VAL A 220 -5.22 20.88 2.30
CA VAL A 220 -3.95 20.43 2.86
C VAL A 220 -4.23 19.15 3.63
N SER A 221 -3.78 18.02 3.08
CA SER A 221 -4.12 16.72 3.62
C SER A 221 -2.91 15.78 3.72
N SER A 222 -2.93 14.97 4.78
CA SER A 222 -2.02 13.84 4.98
C SER A 222 -2.48 12.66 4.11
N THR A 223 -2.29 12.76 2.79
CA THR A 223 -2.75 11.79 1.79
C THR A 223 -1.61 11.19 0.96
N GLN A 224 -1.76 9.92 0.56
CA GLN A 224 -0.85 9.25 -0.39
C GLN A 224 -1.17 9.58 -1.86
N VAL A 225 -2.36 10.15 -2.14
CA VAL A 225 -2.93 10.25 -3.49
C VAL A 225 -3.51 11.64 -3.80
N PRO A 226 -2.72 12.72 -3.79
CA PRO A 226 -3.22 14.10 -3.90
C PRO A 226 -4.06 14.36 -5.16
N PHE A 227 -3.68 13.80 -6.30
CA PHE A 227 -4.41 13.96 -7.57
C PHE A 227 -5.76 13.24 -7.55
N HIS A 228 -5.86 12.08 -6.89
CA HIS A 228 -7.14 11.39 -6.69
C HIS A 228 -8.04 12.14 -5.69
N VAL A 229 -7.46 12.70 -4.60
CA VAL A 229 -8.20 13.59 -3.69
C VAL A 229 -8.85 14.73 -4.46
N ARG A 230 -8.10 15.43 -5.32
CA ARG A 230 -8.63 16.51 -6.16
C ARG A 230 -9.81 16.04 -7.02
N ARG A 231 -9.69 14.90 -7.68
CA ARG A 231 -10.71 14.33 -8.56
C ARG A 231 -11.96 13.93 -7.79
N SER A 232 -11.81 13.19 -6.70
CA SER A 232 -12.92 12.71 -5.90
C SER A 232 -13.69 13.85 -5.22
N LEU A 233 -12.97 14.86 -4.70
CA LEU A 233 -13.59 16.06 -4.16
C LEU A 233 -14.36 16.84 -5.22
N ALA A 234 -13.84 16.97 -6.44
CA ALA A 234 -14.53 17.65 -7.53
C ALA A 234 -15.88 16.99 -7.83
N ARG A 235 -15.92 15.65 -7.84
CA ARG A 235 -17.15 14.88 -8.03
C ARG A 235 -18.11 15.04 -6.85
N ALA A 236 -17.64 14.78 -5.64
CA ALA A 236 -18.47 14.77 -4.44
C ALA A 236 -19.05 16.15 -4.12
N LEU A 237 -18.28 17.21 -4.34
CA LEU A 237 -18.67 18.61 -4.09
C LEU A 237 -19.34 19.29 -5.27
N GLN A 238 -19.38 18.63 -6.46
CA GLN A 238 -19.94 19.18 -7.71
C GLN A 238 -19.31 20.49 -8.14
N ILE A 239 -17.97 20.58 -8.02
CA ILE A 239 -17.20 21.74 -8.49
C ILE A 239 -16.10 21.30 -9.47
N PRO A 240 -15.67 22.16 -10.41
CA PRO A 240 -14.61 21.81 -11.36
C PRO A 240 -13.28 21.49 -10.65
N GLN A 241 -12.51 20.52 -11.17
CA GLN A 241 -11.19 20.18 -10.64
C GLN A 241 -10.24 21.39 -10.59
N SER A 242 -10.34 22.32 -11.55
CA SER A 242 -9.55 23.57 -11.58
C SER A 242 -9.81 24.49 -10.39
N ARG A 243 -10.92 24.29 -9.68
CA ARG A 243 -11.25 25.05 -8.47
C ARG A 243 -10.68 24.41 -7.20
N ILE A 244 -9.96 23.29 -7.32
CA ILE A 244 -9.40 22.56 -6.19
C ILE A 244 -7.88 22.44 -6.36
N ARG A 245 -7.14 22.83 -5.32
CA ARG A 245 -5.72 22.60 -5.18
C ARG A 245 -5.47 21.71 -3.98
N VAL A 246 -4.72 20.62 -4.14
CA VAL A 246 -4.36 19.72 -3.05
C VAL A 246 -2.87 19.82 -2.78
N VAL A 247 -2.52 20.07 -1.53
CA VAL A 247 -1.14 20.20 -1.06
C VAL A 247 -0.88 19.11 -0.02
N LYS A 248 0.19 18.36 -0.22
CA LYS A 248 0.62 17.32 0.70
C LYS A 248 1.75 17.84 1.60
N PRO A 249 1.54 18.01 2.91
CA PRO A 249 2.61 18.29 3.85
C PRO A 249 3.38 17.01 4.20
N ARG A 250 4.17 17.03 5.25
CA ARG A 250 4.77 15.82 5.79
C ARG A 250 3.71 14.83 6.24
N ILE A 251 3.94 13.54 6.00
CA ILE A 251 3.02 12.46 6.37
C ILE A 251 3.68 11.58 7.43
N GLY A 252 2.97 11.33 8.52
CA GLY A 252 3.40 10.50 9.65
C GLY A 252 2.99 9.04 9.56
N GLY A 253 3.28 8.40 8.41
CA GLY A 253 2.89 7.03 8.09
C GLY A 253 1.55 6.94 7.36
N GLY A 254 1.39 5.90 6.56
CA GLY A 254 0.16 5.63 5.80
C GLY A 254 -0.14 4.14 5.70
N PHE A 255 0.82 3.34 5.25
CA PHE A 255 0.73 1.88 5.07
C PHE A 255 -0.44 1.43 4.18
N GLY A 256 -0.98 2.34 3.35
CA GLY A 256 -2.16 2.14 2.53
C GLY A 256 -3.41 2.86 3.04
N ALA A 257 -3.57 3.12 4.35
CA ALA A 257 -4.75 3.78 4.89
C ALA A 257 -5.07 5.11 4.20
N LYS A 258 -4.04 5.92 3.94
CA LYS A 258 -4.14 7.26 3.34
C LYS A 258 -4.17 7.25 1.80
N GLN A 259 -4.31 6.08 1.19
CA GLN A 259 -4.71 5.90 -0.21
C GLN A 259 -6.24 6.07 -0.35
N THR A 260 -6.98 5.82 0.70
CA THR A 260 -8.42 6.09 0.81
C THR A 260 -8.64 7.55 1.22
N ILE A 261 -9.60 8.22 0.61
CA ILE A 261 -9.99 9.59 0.92
C ILE A 261 -11.00 9.53 2.07
N VAL A 262 -10.62 9.93 3.27
CA VAL A 262 -11.40 9.70 4.51
C VAL A 262 -11.89 10.99 5.13
N SER A 263 -10.98 11.95 5.39
CA SER A 263 -11.31 13.17 6.15
C SER A 263 -11.49 14.41 5.28
N GLU A 264 -11.19 14.34 3.99
CA GLU A 264 -11.02 15.50 3.12
C GLU A 264 -12.35 16.19 2.77
N TYR A 265 -13.44 15.44 2.60
CA TYR A 265 -14.75 15.96 2.21
C TYR A 265 -15.35 16.91 3.23
N TYR A 266 -15.15 16.61 4.51
CA TYR A 266 -15.87 17.28 5.60
C TYR A 266 -15.41 18.71 5.84
N PRO A 267 -14.13 19.04 6.04
CA PRO A 267 -13.70 20.42 6.12
C PRO A 267 -13.88 21.15 4.79
N ALA A 268 -13.79 20.45 3.64
CA ALA A 268 -13.97 21.04 2.33
C ALA A 268 -15.39 21.61 2.13
N ILE A 269 -16.43 20.81 2.44
CA ILE A 269 -17.81 21.30 2.33
C ILE A 269 -18.10 22.42 3.33
N VAL A 270 -17.54 22.37 4.55
CA VAL A 270 -17.65 23.45 5.55
C VAL A 270 -17.00 24.73 5.02
N THR A 271 -15.79 24.65 4.49
CA THR A 271 -15.09 25.82 3.92
C THR A 271 -15.87 26.45 2.77
N LEU A 272 -16.43 25.63 1.87
CA LEU A 272 -17.23 26.15 0.75
C LEU A 272 -18.52 26.84 1.22
N LYS A 273 -19.15 26.34 2.29
CA LYS A 273 -20.39 26.93 2.82
C LYS A 273 -20.16 28.15 3.69
N THR A 274 -19.08 28.21 4.44
CA THR A 274 -18.83 29.29 5.43
C THR A 274 -17.87 30.36 4.92
N GLY A 275 -17.09 30.08 3.88
CA GLY A 275 -15.97 30.92 3.44
C GLY A 275 -14.78 30.95 4.40
N LYS A 276 -14.81 30.18 5.49
CA LYS A 276 -13.79 30.15 6.55
C LYS A 276 -12.91 28.91 6.42
N ALA A 277 -11.65 29.03 6.86
CA ALA A 277 -10.79 27.87 6.99
C ALA A 277 -11.38 26.87 7.99
N ALA A 278 -11.31 25.58 7.66
CA ALA A 278 -11.86 24.50 8.49
C ALA A 278 -10.89 23.33 8.55
N LYS A 279 -10.84 22.62 9.67
CA LYS A 279 -10.02 21.41 9.82
C LYS A 279 -10.77 20.28 10.50
N MET A 280 -10.45 19.07 10.09
CA MET A 280 -10.87 17.82 10.72
C MET A 280 -9.66 16.97 11.07
N ILE A 281 -9.57 16.53 12.30
CA ILE A 281 -8.50 15.70 12.83
C ILE A 281 -9.15 14.52 13.53
N TYR A 282 -8.95 13.32 13.01
CA TYR A 282 -9.45 12.12 13.66
C TYR A 282 -8.67 11.84 14.93
N SER A 283 -9.38 11.55 16.01
CA SER A 283 -8.80 10.94 17.20
C SER A 283 -8.26 9.55 16.89
N ARG A 284 -7.45 8.97 17.77
CA ARG A 284 -7.00 7.59 17.62
C ARG A 284 -8.18 6.61 17.55
N LYS A 285 -9.19 6.83 18.38
CA LYS A 285 -10.39 6.00 18.38
C LYS A 285 -11.15 6.08 17.05
N GLU A 286 -11.34 7.27 16.49
CA GLU A 286 -11.96 7.42 15.17
C GLU A 286 -11.11 6.80 14.07
N THR A 287 -9.79 6.88 14.16
CA THR A 287 -8.89 6.21 13.22
C THR A 287 -9.10 4.69 13.22
N PHE A 288 -9.34 4.09 14.38
CA PHE A 288 -9.65 2.66 14.49
C PHE A 288 -11.06 2.33 14.00
N SER A 289 -12.08 3.06 14.45
CA SER A 289 -13.48 2.62 14.32
C SER A 289 -14.29 3.34 13.24
N CYS A 290 -13.73 4.36 12.57
CA CYS A 290 -14.44 5.22 11.62
C CYS A 290 -13.62 5.48 10.34
N SER A 291 -12.72 4.59 9.98
CA SER A 291 -11.88 4.75 8.78
C SER A 291 -11.87 3.50 7.92
N ASN A 292 -10.79 2.73 7.93
CA ASN A 292 -10.67 1.50 7.15
C ASN A 292 -9.60 0.56 7.73
N SER A 293 -9.70 -0.72 7.39
CA SER A 293 -8.76 -1.78 7.82
C SER A 293 -8.35 -2.68 6.65
N ARG A 294 -7.43 -3.63 6.90
CA ARG A 294 -7.19 -4.77 5.99
C ARG A 294 -8.47 -5.61 5.83
N HIS A 295 -8.72 -6.10 4.64
CA HIS A 295 -9.83 -7.02 4.36
C HIS A 295 -9.68 -8.33 5.12
N GLN A 296 -10.71 -8.72 5.87
CA GLN A 296 -10.87 -10.07 6.37
C GLN A 296 -11.18 -11.00 5.19
N MET A 297 -10.49 -12.15 5.11
CA MET A 297 -10.68 -13.11 4.02
C MET A 297 -10.75 -14.54 4.52
N CYS A 298 -11.61 -15.34 3.88
CA CYS A 298 -11.62 -16.79 3.95
C CYS A 298 -11.15 -17.33 2.60
N ILE A 299 -10.12 -18.16 2.60
CA ILE A 299 -9.48 -18.65 1.37
C ILE A 299 -9.40 -20.18 1.40
N LYS A 300 -10.04 -20.83 0.44
CA LYS A 300 -9.90 -22.27 0.22
C LYS A 300 -8.82 -22.49 -0.82
N VAL A 301 -7.93 -23.43 -0.55
CA VAL A 301 -6.81 -23.77 -1.42
C VAL A 301 -6.77 -25.25 -1.66
N ARG A 302 -6.51 -25.65 -2.90
CA ARG A 302 -6.19 -27.02 -3.30
C ARG A 302 -4.93 -27.01 -4.15
N VAL A 303 -3.99 -27.88 -3.86
CA VAL A 303 -2.73 -28.04 -4.63
C VAL A 303 -2.56 -29.51 -4.94
N GLY A 304 -2.49 -29.85 -6.23
CA GLY A 304 -2.27 -31.21 -6.72
C GLY A 304 -0.83 -31.41 -7.23
N ALA A 305 -0.23 -32.54 -6.90
CA ALA A 305 1.14 -32.90 -7.30
C ALA A 305 1.30 -34.41 -7.53
N ASP A 306 2.40 -34.79 -8.19
CA ASP A 306 2.88 -36.19 -8.21
C ASP A 306 3.68 -36.51 -6.91
N LYS A 307 4.10 -37.79 -6.78
CA LYS A 307 4.91 -38.24 -5.63
C LYS A 307 6.31 -37.69 -5.61
N GLU A 308 6.82 -37.27 -6.74
CA GLU A 308 8.12 -36.62 -6.90
C GLU A 308 8.07 -35.14 -6.51
N GLY A 309 6.87 -34.59 -6.18
CA GLY A 309 6.65 -33.22 -5.77
C GLY A 309 6.61 -32.21 -6.91
N ASN A 310 6.27 -32.61 -8.13
CA ASN A 310 5.94 -31.66 -9.18
C ASN A 310 4.49 -31.19 -8.98
N ILE A 311 4.30 -29.91 -8.77
CA ILE A 311 2.97 -29.32 -8.63
C ILE A 311 2.34 -29.20 -10.02
N HIS A 312 1.20 -29.84 -10.20
CA HIS A 312 0.46 -29.85 -11.47
C HIS A 312 -0.62 -28.77 -11.53
N VAL A 313 -1.30 -28.52 -10.42
CA VAL A 313 -2.48 -27.68 -10.41
C VAL A 313 -2.66 -26.95 -9.07
N ILE A 314 -3.16 -25.72 -9.15
CA ILE A 314 -3.46 -24.88 -7.99
C ILE A 314 -4.86 -24.29 -8.16
N GLU A 315 -5.71 -24.44 -7.14
CA GLU A 315 -7.01 -23.77 -7.06
C GLU A 315 -7.07 -22.91 -5.79
N LEU A 316 -7.43 -21.64 -5.95
CA LEU A 316 -7.79 -20.71 -4.85
C LEU A 316 -9.23 -20.28 -5.01
N ASP A 317 -9.98 -20.24 -3.88
CA ASP A 317 -11.34 -19.68 -3.81
C ASP A 317 -11.38 -18.70 -2.63
N THR A 318 -11.42 -17.40 -2.92
CA THR A 318 -11.33 -16.31 -1.95
C THR A 318 -12.67 -15.63 -1.73
N LEU A 319 -13.15 -15.61 -0.50
CA LEU A 319 -14.26 -14.78 -0.05
C LEU A 319 -13.73 -13.65 0.82
N SER A 320 -14.05 -12.40 0.47
CA SER A 320 -13.55 -11.20 1.14
C SER A 320 -14.66 -10.33 1.71
N ASN A 321 -14.52 -9.91 2.97
CA ASN A 321 -15.37 -8.92 3.61
C ASN A 321 -14.94 -7.52 3.20
N GLN A 322 -15.83 -6.77 2.52
CA GLN A 322 -15.56 -5.38 2.09
C GLN A 322 -16.01 -4.36 3.15
N GLY A 323 -16.78 -4.79 4.16
CA GLY A 323 -17.45 -3.87 5.05
C GLY A 323 -18.59 -3.11 4.36
N ALA A 324 -18.90 -1.93 4.87
CA ALA A 324 -20.06 -1.15 4.47
C ALA A 324 -19.92 -0.47 3.10
N TYR A 325 -18.73 -0.36 2.55
CA TYR A 325 -18.45 0.30 1.27
C TYR A 325 -17.40 -0.47 0.48
N GLY A 326 -17.52 -0.50 -0.84
CA GLY A 326 -16.66 -1.31 -1.72
C GLY A 326 -15.21 -0.85 -1.83
N GLU A 327 -14.95 0.43 -1.69
CA GLU A 327 -13.62 1.06 -1.70
C GLU A 327 -12.59 0.33 -2.57
N HIS A 328 -11.52 -0.20 -1.99
CA HIS A 328 -10.45 -0.91 -2.70
C HIS A 328 -10.72 -2.42 -2.92
N GLY A 329 -11.92 -2.90 -2.58
CA GLY A 329 -12.22 -4.33 -2.51
C GLY A 329 -12.02 -5.11 -3.79
N THR A 330 -12.43 -4.55 -4.92
CA THR A 330 -12.32 -5.19 -6.25
C THR A 330 -10.88 -5.57 -6.61
N THR A 331 -9.94 -4.67 -6.35
CA THR A 331 -8.54 -4.88 -6.67
C THR A 331 -7.79 -5.64 -5.59
N THR A 332 -8.14 -5.42 -4.31
CA THR A 332 -7.50 -6.12 -3.19
C THR A 332 -7.73 -7.62 -3.26
N ILE A 333 -8.96 -8.06 -3.55
CA ILE A 333 -9.26 -9.49 -3.60
C ILE A 333 -8.55 -10.17 -4.77
N GLY A 334 -8.45 -9.54 -5.94
CA GLY A 334 -7.73 -10.08 -7.10
C GLY A 334 -6.28 -10.38 -6.78
N LEU A 335 -5.62 -9.51 -6.00
CA LEU A 335 -4.21 -9.73 -5.66
C LEU A 335 -3.99 -10.90 -4.68
N SER A 336 -5.04 -11.46 -4.05
CA SER A 336 -4.89 -12.68 -3.24
C SER A 336 -4.51 -13.90 -4.08
N GLY A 337 -4.96 -13.96 -5.34
CA GLY A 337 -4.58 -14.99 -6.32
C GLY A 337 -3.37 -14.57 -7.17
N HIS A 338 -3.44 -13.39 -7.80
CA HIS A 338 -2.44 -12.92 -8.77
C HIS A 338 -1.02 -12.73 -8.18
N LYS A 339 -0.89 -12.66 -6.85
CA LYS A 339 0.42 -12.56 -6.18
C LYS A 339 0.79 -13.84 -5.39
N ALA A 340 -0.05 -14.85 -5.39
CA ALA A 340 0.21 -16.12 -4.73
C ALA A 340 0.48 -17.25 -5.74
N ILE A 341 -0.44 -17.49 -6.67
CA ILE A 341 -0.35 -18.60 -7.65
C ILE A 341 0.95 -18.54 -8.47
N PRO A 342 1.40 -17.36 -8.98
CA PRO A 342 2.60 -17.31 -9.82
C PRO A 342 3.90 -17.71 -9.14
N LEU A 343 3.94 -17.75 -7.79
CA LEU A 343 5.11 -18.28 -7.07
C LEU A 343 5.46 -19.70 -7.51
N TYR A 344 4.45 -20.48 -7.90
CA TYR A 344 4.59 -21.89 -8.35
C TYR A 344 4.24 -21.99 -9.84
N ASN A 345 4.95 -21.22 -10.67
CA ASN A 345 4.70 -21.10 -12.11
C ASN A 345 4.98 -22.36 -12.92
N GLN A 346 5.52 -23.42 -12.29
CA GLN A 346 5.68 -24.74 -12.90
C GLN A 346 4.37 -25.53 -12.95
N ALA A 347 3.31 -25.07 -12.25
CA ALA A 347 1.98 -25.68 -12.33
C ALA A 347 1.40 -25.53 -13.74
N ARG A 348 0.86 -26.63 -14.30
CA ARG A 348 0.31 -26.69 -15.65
C ARG A 348 -1.06 -26.05 -15.78
N ALA A 349 -1.80 -26.01 -14.65
CA ALA A 349 -3.14 -25.43 -14.59
C ALA A 349 -3.37 -24.70 -13.29
N HIS A 350 -4.22 -23.68 -13.34
CA HIS A 350 -4.71 -23.01 -12.14
C HIS A 350 -6.14 -22.51 -12.33
N ARG A 351 -6.84 -22.38 -11.19
CA ARG A 351 -8.16 -21.74 -11.10
C ARG A 351 -8.15 -20.76 -9.92
N PHE A 352 -8.55 -19.53 -10.16
CA PHE A 352 -8.73 -18.53 -9.14
C PHE A 352 -10.17 -18.03 -9.14
N LYS A 353 -10.91 -18.35 -8.07
CA LYS A 353 -12.25 -17.85 -7.79
C LYS A 353 -12.18 -16.75 -6.73
N TYR A 354 -12.91 -15.66 -6.90
CA TYR A 354 -12.91 -14.59 -5.93
C TYR A 354 -14.27 -13.90 -5.84
N ARG A 355 -14.72 -13.65 -4.60
CA ARG A 355 -15.94 -12.93 -4.32
C ARG A 355 -15.78 -11.96 -3.15
N GLY A 356 -16.05 -10.67 -3.39
CA GLY A 356 -16.11 -9.62 -2.37
C GLY A 356 -17.55 -9.27 -2.02
N VAL A 357 -17.85 -9.15 -0.72
CA VAL A 357 -19.23 -8.95 -0.26
C VAL A 357 -19.36 -7.76 0.68
N TYR A 358 -20.51 -7.06 0.59
CA TYR A 358 -20.86 -6.01 1.54
C TYR A 358 -21.32 -6.59 2.87
N THR A 359 -20.99 -5.87 3.95
CA THR A 359 -21.50 -6.10 5.30
C THR A 359 -21.74 -4.76 6.01
N ASN A 360 -22.41 -4.78 7.16
CA ASN A 360 -22.58 -3.60 7.99
C ASN A 360 -21.47 -3.46 9.04
N MET A 361 -20.23 -3.64 8.59
CA MET A 361 -19.02 -3.45 9.37
C MET A 361 -18.20 -2.26 8.82
N MET A 362 -17.23 -1.76 9.57
CA MET A 362 -16.32 -0.72 9.07
C MET A 362 -15.72 -1.12 7.72
N PRO A 363 -15.62 -0.19 6.75
CA PRO A 363 -15.06 -0.49 5.44
C PRO A 363 -13.66 -1.11 5.51
N ALA A 364 -13.38 -2.00 4.58
CA ALA A 364 -12.04 -2.51 4.35
C ALA A 364 -11.42 -1.80 3.15
N ALA A 365 -10.12 -1.47 3.24
CA ALA A 365 -9.41 -0.76 2.20
C ALA A 365 -7.95 -1.19 2.09
N ALA A 366 -7.11 -0.34 1.53
CA ALA A 366 -5.71 -0.63 1.30
C ALA A 366 -4.91 -0.77 2.59
N PHE A 367 -4.19 -1.86 2.68
CA PHE A 367 -3.14 -2.09 3.68
C PHE A 367 -1.95 -2.76 3.01
N ARG A 368 -0.73 -2.39 3.39
CA ARG A 368 0.55 -2.96 2.90
C ARG A 368 0.44 -4.47 2.64
N GLY A 369 0.81 -4.93 1.44
CA GLY A 369 0.62 -6.31 0.97
C GLY A 369 -0.70 -6.58 0.23
N TYR A 370 -1.72 -5.72 0.35
CA TYR A 370 -2.90 -5.53 -0.49
C TYR A 370 -3.51 -6.82 -1.09
N GLY A 371 -3.98 -7.75 -0.24
CA GLY A 371 -4.54 -9.05 -0.64
C GLY A 371 -3.51 -10.17 -0.77
N ALA A 372 -2.32 -9.88 -1.26
CA ALA A 372 -1.24 -10.86 -1.38
C ALA A 372 -0.88 -11.52 -0.04
N THR A 373 -0.86 -10.76 1.05
CA THR A 373 -0.56 -11.27 2.40
C THR A 373 -1.49 -12.40 2.80
N GLN A 374 -2.79 -12.24 2.53
CA GLN A 374 -3.81 -13.25 2.86
C GLN A 374 -3.71 -14.47 1.92
N GLY A 375 -3.59 -14.22 0.61
CA GLY A 375 -3.47 -15.29 -0.39
C GLY A 375 -2.22 -16.14 -0.21
N GLN A 376 -1.09 -15.50 0.06
CA GLN A 376 0.18 -16.20 0.31
C GLN A 376 0.17 -16.96 1.64
N PHE A 377 -0.47 -16.43 2.70
CA PHE A 377 -0.65 -17.21 3.91
C PHE A 377 -1.37 -18.54 3.63
N ALA A 378 -2.45 -18.50 2.86
CA ALA A 378 -3.23 -19.68 2.52
C ALA A 378 -2.46 -20.65 1.62
N LEU A 379 -1.88 -20.15 0.51
CA LEU A 379 -1.17 -21.00 -0.45
C LEU A 379 0.10 -21.59 0.15
N GLU A 380 0.95 -20.78 0.78
CA GLU A 380 2.22 -21.22 1.38
C GLU A 380 2.01 -22.24 2.51
N SER A 381 0.95 -22.07 3.32
CA SER A 381 0.56 -23.06 4.34
C SER A 381 0.08 -24.36 3.73
N THR A 382 -0.60 -24.32 2.56
CA THR A 382 -1.01 -25.53 1.84
C THR A 382 0.17 -26.22 1.17
N VAL A 383 1.14 -25.46 0.62
CA VAL A 383 2.38 -26.01 0.07
C VAL A 383 3.22 -26.67 1.17
N ASN A 384 3.30 -26.09 2.35
CA ASN A 384 3.93 -26.73 3.53
C ASN A 384 3.22 -28.05 3.89
N LYS A 385 1.87 -28.06 3.86
CA LYS A 385 1.10 -29.29 4.05
C LYS A 385 1.43 -30.35 3.00
N LEU A 386 1.52 -29.96 1.72
CA LEU A 386 1.89 -30.85 0.62
C LEU A 386 3.29 -31.45 0.84
N ALA A 387 4.27 -30.63 1.23
CA ALA A 387 5.62 -31.09 1.51
C ALA A 387 5.63 -32.20 2.59
N HIS A 388 4.88 -32.00 3.67
CA HIS A 388 4.76 -33.03 4.73
C HIS A 388 4.03 -34.29 4.25
N MET A 389 3.00 -34.16 3.39
CA MET A 389 2.31 -35.35 2.82
C MET A 389 3.23 -36.16 1.90
N LEU A 390 4.16 -35.49 1.23
CA LEU A 390 5.18 -36.09 0.37
C LEU A 390 6.42 -36.57 1.16
N ASN A 391 6.49 -36.27 2.46
CA ASN A 391 7.68 -36.48 3.28
C ASN A 391 8.93 -35.81 2.65
N MET A 392 8.76 -34.60 2.10
CA MET A 392 9.77 -33.79 1.43
C MET A 392 10.07 -32.53 2.25
N ASP A 393 11.33 -32.08 2.23
CA ASP A 393 11.68 -30.78 2.79
C ASP A 393 10.91 -29.66 2.04
N PRO A 394 10.16 -28.78 2.73
CA PRO A 394 9.40 -27.72 2.11
C PRO A 394 10.26 -26.72 1.31
N LEU A 395 11.54 -26.61 1.63
CA LEU A 395 12.51 -25.84 0.87
C LEU A 395 12.75 -26.49 -0.51
N LEU A 396 13.02 -27.80 -0.55
CA LEU A 396 13.24 -28.52 -1.81
C LEU A 396 12.01 -28.54 -2.71
N LEU A 397 10.81 -28.65 -2.12
CA LEU A 397 9.55 -28.55 -2.85
C LEU A 397 9.42 -27.20 -3.55
N ARG A 398 9.81 -26.11 -2.90
CA ARG A 398 9.78 -24.75 -3.48
C ARG A 398 10.82 -24.58 -4.57
N GLU A 399 12.06 -24.98 -4.35
CA GLU A 399 13.13 -24.92 -5.36
C GLU A 399 12.75 -25.65 -6.67
N LYS A 400 11.98 -26.72 -6.54
CA LYS A 400 11.51 -27.50 -7.68
C LYS A 400 10.43 -26.78 -8.50
N ASN A 401 9.50 -26.11 -7.83
CA ASN A 401 8.26 -25.60 -8.43
C ASN A 401 8.18 -24.07 -8.57
N MET A 402 9.14 -23.34 -8.01
CA MET A 402 9.09 -21.85 -8.03
C MET A 402 9.27 -21.29 -9.44
N LEU A 403 8.77 -20.08 -9.64
CA LEU A 403 8.93 -19.29 -10.86
C LEU A 403 10.41 -19.04 -11.18
N ARG A 404 10.73 -18.97 -12.49
CA ARG A 404 12.10 -18.80 -12.97
C ARG A 404 12.22 -17.67 -13.97
N MET A 405 13.38 -17.00 -13.95
CA MET A 405 13.67 -15.92 -14.90
C MET A 405 13.47 -16.38 -16.34
N GLY A 406 12.81 -15.54 -17.14
CA GLY A 406 12.49 -15.79 -18.56
C GLY A 406 11.13 -16.46 -18.80
N GLU A 407 10.45 -16.93 -17.76
CA GLU A 407 9.11 -17.50 -17.88
C GLU A 407 8.04 -16.42 -18.07
N ILE A 408 6.94 -16.81 -18.73
CA ILE A 408 5.68 -16.08 -18.73
C ILE A 408 4.85 -16.60 -17.56
N MET A 409 4.19 -15.70 -16.86
CA MET A 409 3.38 -16.00 -15.68
C MET A 409 1.88 -15.87 -16.02
N PRO A 410 1.17 -16.97 -16.41
CA PRO A 410 -0.24 -16.90 -16.78
C PRO A 410 -1.14 -16.34 -15.67
N ALA A 411 -0.89 -16.72 -14.42
CA ALA A 411 -1.63 -16.22 -13.26
C ALA A 411 -1.27 -14.77 -12.87
N TYR A 412 -0.30 -14.15 -13.55
CA TYR A 412 0.11 -12.77 -13.37
C TYR A 412 0.01 -11.99 -14.67
N TYR A 413 -1.21 -11.90 -15.20
CA TYR A 413 -1.57 -11.14 -16.40
C TYR A 413 -0.75 -11.50 -17.66
N ASN A 414 -0.18 -12.70 -17.73
CA ASN A 414 0.73 -13.16 -18.79
C ASN A 414 2.00 -12.30 -18.90
N GLU A 415 2.45 -11.69 -17.81
CA GLU A 415 3.67 -10.89 -17.80
C GLU A 415 4.93 -11.77 -17.77
N PRO A 416 6.04 -11.31 -18.40
CA PRO A 416 7.32 -12.00 -18.33
C PRO A 416 8.02 -11.74 -16.99
N LEU A 417 8.73 -12.74 -16.46
CA LEU A 417 9.66 -12.56 -15.36
C LEU A 417 11.04 -12.17 -15.89
N ASN A 418 11.30 -10.87 -15.99
CA ASN A 418 12.54 -10.35 -16.59
C ASN A 418 13.76 -10.47 -15.66
N SER A 419 13.54 -10.52 -14.36
CA SER A 419 14.62 -10.56 -13.36
C SER A 419 14.19 -11.33 -12.11
N SER A 420 15.06 -12.21 -11.60
CA SER A 420 14.84 -12.99 -10.37
C SER A 420 16.17 -13.37 -9.72
N ALA A 421 16.17 -13.33 -8.39
CA ALA A 421 17.21 -13.87 -7.52
C ALA A 421 16.59 -14.72 -6.39
N LEU A 422 15.38 -15.27 -6.59
CA LEU A 422 14.67 -16.02 -5.55
C LEU A 422 15.45 -17.24 -5.07
N ASP A 423 16.11 -17.94 -5.98
CA ASP A 423 17.01 -19.05 -5.68
C ASP A 423 18.12 -18.67 -4.69
N ARG A 424 18.77 -17.55 -4.94
CA ARG A 424 19.82 -17.01 -4.03
C ARG A 424 19.24 -16.50 -2.71
N CYS A 425 18.02 -15.93 -2.74
CA CYS A 425 17.32 -15.54 -1.53
C CYS A 425 17.04 -16.76 -0.63
N ILE A 426 16.57 -17.87 -1.20
CA ILE A 426 16.33 -19.12 -0.49
C ILE A 426 17.64 -19.66 0.08
N GLN A 427 18.67 -19.79 -0.74
CA GLN A 427 19.96 -20.34 -0.30
C GLN A 427 20.58 -19.51 0.83
N ARG A 428 20.61 -18.19 0.68
CA ARG A 428 21.17 -17.30 1.69
C ARG A 428 20.37 -17.34 2.99
N GLY A 429 19.04 -17.37 2.90
CA GLY A 429 18.18 -17.49 4.08
C GLY A 429 18.34 -18.82 4.80
N ARG A 430 18.46 -19.94 4.05
CA ARG A 430 18.80 -21.28 4.56
C ARG A 430 20.07 -21.25 5.40
N ASP A 431 21.15 -20.67 4.85
CA ASP A 431 22.45 -20.58 5.53
C ASP A 431 22.36 -19.70 6.78
N MET A 432 21.71 -18.54 6.68
CA MET A 432 21.60 -17.58 7.78
C MET A 432 20.80 -18.10 8.97
N ILE A 433 19.70 -18.84 8.73
CA ILE A 433 18.90 -19.41 9.81
C ILE A 433 19.54 -20.69 10.39
N GLY A 434 20.41 -21.35 9.62
CA GLY A 434 20.98 -22.65 9.95
C GLY A 434 19.98 -23.77 9.74
N TRP A 435 19.30 -23.78 8.59
CA TRP A 435 18.19 -24.69 8.26
C TRP A 435 18.57 -26.14 8.44
N ASP A 436 19.67 -26.58 7.82
CA ASP A 436 20.09 -27.98 7.78
C ASP A 436 20.38 -28.59 9.16
N GLU A 437 20.76 -27.74 10.11
CA GLU A 437 21.03 -28.16 11.48
C GLU A 437 19.79 -28.11 12.38
N LYS A 438 18.78 -27.28 12.05
CA LYS A 438 17.65 -26.96 12.92
C LYS A 438 16.34 -27.60 12.47
N TYR A 439 16.20 -27.88 11.17
CA TYR A 439 14.95 -28.42 10.60
C TYR A 439 14.76 -29.91 10.99
N PRO A 440 13.51 -30.34 11.31
CA PRO A 440 12.34 -29.47 11.51
C PRO A 440 12.33 -28.80 12.88
N CYS A 441 12.88 -29.45 13.92
CA CYS A 441 12.89 -28.95 15.30
C CYS A 441 13.97 -29.61 16.17
N LYS A 442 14.27 -28.97 17.30
CA LYS A 442 15.14 -29.51 18.37
C LYS A 442 14.46 -29.36 19.73
N GLU A 443 14.40 -30.45 20.52
CA GLU A 443 13.98 -30.39 21.92
C GLU A 443 15.05 -29.67 22.75
N ILE A 444 14.63 -28.64 23.48
CA ILE A 444 15.49 -27.85 24.37
C ILE A 444 15.35 -28.30 25.79
N SER A 445 14.14 -28.73 26.17
CA SER A 445 13.80 -29.32 27.47
C SER A 445 12.55 -30.19 27.28
N PRO A 446 12.14 -30.93 28.31
CA PRO A 446 10.91 -31.74 28.25
C PRO A 446 9.66 -30.95 27.84
N THR A 447 9.62 -29.64 28.14
CA THR A 447 8.48 -28.77 27.87
C THR A 447 8.71 -27.82 26.71
N LYS A 448 9.96 -27.63 26.26
CA LYS A 448 10.30 -26.60 25.23
C LYS A 448 10.93 -27.20 24.00
N VAL A 449 10.48 -26.69 22.83
CA VAL A 449 10.99 -27.08 21.52
C VAL A 449 11.34 -25.80 20.73
N ARG A 450 12.49 -25.83 20.08
CA ARG A 450 12.82 -24.86 19.00
C ARG A 450 12.54 -25.49 17.66
N ALA A 451 11.88 -24.73 16.78
CA ALA A 451 11.55 -25.18 15.45
C ALA A 451 11.74 -24.04 14.46
N VAL A 452 12.01 -24.42 13.22
CA VAL A 452 12.15 -23.48 12.10
C VAL A 452 11.01 -23.65 11.10
N GLY A 453 10.69 -22.56 10.41
CA GLY A 453 9.74 -22.55 9.30
C GLY A 453 10.17 -21.55 8.25
N MET A 454 9.69 -21.72 7.04
CA MET A 454 10.01 -20.83 5.92
C MET A 454 8.82 -20.59 5.01
N SER A 455 8.90 -19.54 4.22
CA SER A 455 7.98 -19.24 3.12
C SER A 455 8.66 -18.38 2.07
N ILE A 456 8.10 -18.37 0.86
CA ILE A 456 8.49 -17.45 -0.20
C ILE A 456 7.36 -16.47 -0.50
N SER A 457 7.70 -15.38 -1.18
CA SER A 457 6.76 -14.30 -1.44
C SER A 457 7.08 -13.56 -2.72
N MET A 458 6.04 -13.03 -3.37
CA MET A 458 6.14 -12.04 -4.43
C MET A 458 5.16 -10.89 -4.23
N GLN A 459 5.45 -9.77 -4.91
CA GLN A 459 4.56 -8.62 -5.01
C GLN A 459 4.71 -7.99 -6.39
N GLY A 460 4.12 -6.84 -6.68
CA GLY A 460 4.34 -6.08 -7.90
C GLY A 460 5.15 -4.81 -7.67
N SER A 461 5.59 -4.20 -8.77
CA SER A 461 6.22 -2.88 -8.80
C SER A 461 5.36 -1.94 -9.67
N GLY A 462 4.32 -1.38 -9.06
CA GLY A 462 3.27 -0.65 -9.78
C GLY A 462 2.26 -1.59 -10.46
N ILE A 463 1.40 -1.01 -11.29
CA ILE A 463 0.35 -1.70 -12.06
C ILE A 463 0.66 -1.50 -13.54
N SER A 464 0.92 -2.61 -14.27
CA SER A 464 1.28 -2.56 -15.68
C SER A 464 0.20 -1.90 -16.54
N ASN A 465 0.62 -1.06 -17.49
CA ASN A 465 -0.24 -0.30 -18.40
C ASN A 465 -1.26 0.64 -17.73
N VAL A 466 -1.14 0.87 -16.42
CA VAL A 466 -2.02 1.74 -15.62
C VAL A 466 -1.22 2.82 -14.92
N ASP A 467 -0.17 2.45 -14.20
CA ASP A 467 0.63 3.42 -13.45
C ASP A 467 1.55 4.20 -14.36
N THR A 468 1.45 5.52 -14.25
CA THR A 468 2.24 6.48 -15.00
C THR A 468 2.77 7.55 -14.06
N ALA A 469 3.97 8.04 -14.28
CA ALA A 469 4.52 9.14 -13.50
C ALA A 469 5.23 10.16 -14.39
N GLY A 470 5.12 11.43 -13.98
CA GLY A 470 5.92 12.52 -14.52
C GLY A 470 6.98 13.00 -13.52
N ALA A 471 8.09 13.50 -14.04
CA ALA A 471 9.10 14.20 -13.27
C ALA A 471 9.63 15.42 -14.06
N GLU A 472 9.98 16.46 -13.34
CA GLU A 472 10.63 17.64 -13.89
C GLU A 472 11.86 17.99 -13.07
N ILE A 473 13.01 18.25 -13.71
CA ILE A 473 14.22 18.73 -13.07
C ILE A 473 14.62 20.03 -13.72
N LYS A 474 14.57 21.13 -12.98
CA LYS A 474 14.98 22.45 -13.43
C LYS A 474 16.43 22.71 -13.00
N LEU A 475 17.25 23.17 -13.95
CA LEU A 475 18.53 23.82 -13.62
C LEU A 475 18.23 25.28 -13.26
N ASN A 476 18.58 25.71 -12.06
CA ASN A 476 18.45 27.10 -11.60
C ASN A 476 19.62 27.95 -12.06
N ASP A 477 19.47 29.25 -11.95
CA ASP A 477 20.38 30.27 -12.49
C ASP A 477 21.80 30.28 -11.89
N ASP A 478 21.99 29.64 -10.74
CA ASP A 478 23.28 29.50 -10.06
C ASP A 478 23.88 28.07 -10.12
N GLY A 479 23.23 27.16 -10.87
CA GLY A 479 23.74 25.82 -11.13
C GLY A 479 23.28 24.74 -10.19
N PHE A 480 22.29 25.00 -9.30
CA PHE A 480 21.64 23.96 -8.51
C PHE A 480 20.33 23.48 -9.16
N TYR A 481 19.73 22.42 -8.63
CA TYR A 481 18.58 21.76 -9.25
C TYR A 481 17.33 21.83 -8.40
N THR A 482 16.16 21.95 -9.05
CA THR A 482 14.87 21.73 -8.40
C THR A 482 14.22 20.50 -9.00
N LEU A 483 14.02 19.46 -8.20
CA LEU A 483 13.30 18.24 -8.57
C LEU A 483 11.83 18.35 -8.18
N LYS A 484 10.92 18.19 -9.13
CA LYS A 484 9.47 18.13 -8.94
C LYS A 484 8.97 16.74 -9.28
N ILE A 485 8.26 16.12 -8.35
CA ILE A 485 7.59 14.82 -8.49
C ILE A 485 6.19 14.90 -7.90
N GLY A 486 5.31 14.02 -8.35
CA GLY A 486 3.96 13.89 -7.80
C GLY A 486 3.82 12.78 -6.76
N ALA A 487 4.83 11.92 -6.60
CA ALA A 487 4.86 10.87 -5.59
C ALA A 487 5.02 11.44 -4.16
N THR A 488 4.39 10.79 -3.19
CA THR A 488 4.33 11.28 -1.81
C THR A 488 5.27 10.51 -0.89
N ASP A 489 6.15 11.21 -0.15
CA ASP A 489 6.90 10.61 0.95
C ASP A 489 6.01 10.50 2.20
N MET A 490 5.65 9.27 2.56
CA MET A 490 4.89 8.94 3.77
C MET A 490 5.77 8.37 4.90
N GLY A 491 7.07 8.63 4.84
CA GLY A 491 8.10 8.06 5.71
C GLY A 491 8.97 7.00 5.02
N THR A 492 8.66 6.68 3.76
CA THR A 492 9.38 5.70 2.94
C THR A 492 10.75 6.19 2.46
N GLY A 493 11.01 7.51 2.52
CA GLY A 493 12.26 8.11 2.04
C GLY A 493 12.29 8.29 0.53
N CYS A 494 11.12 8.39 -0.13
CA CYS A 494 11.08 8.53 -1.58
C CYS A 494 11.76 9.81 -2.06
N ASP A 495 11.59 10.95 -1.36
CA ASP A 495 12.28 12.20 -1.69
C ASP A 495 13.80 12.01 -1.78
N THR A 496 14.39 11.26 -0.84
CA THR A 496 15.82 10.93 -0.85
C THR A 496 16.20 9.99 -1.99
N SER A 497 15.43 8.92 -2.21
CA SER A 497 15.73 7.93 -3.25
C SER A 497 15.59 8.51 -4.65
N MET A 498 14.59 9.37 -4.89
CA MET A 498 14.42 10.05 -6.17
C MET A 498 15.56 11.04 -6.43
N THR A 499 16.00 11.75 -5.39
CA THR A 499 17.18 12.64 -5.49
C THR A 499 18.46 11.85 -5.78
N GLN A 500 18.63 10.65 -5.19
CA GLN A 500 19.80 9.80 -5.51
C GLN A 500 19.83 9.38 -6.99
N ILE A 501 18.66 9.02 -7.56
CA ILE A 501 18.56 8.67 -8.98
C ILE A 501 18.93 9.88 -9.87
N ALA A 502 18.39 11.07 -9.55
CA ALA A 502 18.69 12.29 -10.27
C ALA A 502 20.17 12.68 -10.16
N ALA A 503 20.74 12.66 -8.96
CA ALA A 503 22.13 13.01 -8.66
C ALA A 503 23.13 12.06 -9.36
N GLU A 504 22.86 10.75 -9.34
CA GLU A 504 23.67 9.75 -10.05
C GLU A 504 23.68 10.01 -11.56
N THR A 505 22.50 10.30 -12.14
CA THR A 505 22.37 10.51 -13.59
C THR A 505 23.02 11.81 -14.07
N LEU A 506 22.86 12.89 -13.29
CA LEU A 506 23.44 14.20 -13.57
C LEU A 506 24.89 14.35 -13.07
N LEU A 507 25.44 13.33 -12.41
CA LEU A 507 26.77 13.38 -11.78
C LEU A 507 26.92 14.55 -10.80
N ALA A 508 25.84 15.02 -10.24
CA ALA A 508 25.73 16.17 -9.35
C ALA A 508 25.84 15.76 -7.88
N ASP A 509 26.18 16.69 -7.00
CA ASP A 509 26.10 16.45 -5.56
C ASP A 509 24.65 16.45 -5.09
N ILE A 510 24.31 15.56 -4.16
CA ILE A 510 22.95 15.42 -3.65
C ILE A 510 22.44 16.71 -2.96
N ASP A 511 23.36 17.46 -2.35
CA ASP A 511 23.07 18.73 -1.67
C ASP A 511 22.74 19.88 -2.65
N GLN A 512 22.95 19.68 -3.96
CA GLN A 512 22.58 20.62 -5.01
C GLN A 512 21.09 20.50 -5.42
N PHE A 513 20.31 19.62 -4.77
CA PHE A 513 18.92 19.41 -5.10
C PHE A 513 17.98 19.99 -4.06
N ILE A 514 16.96 20.71 -4.54
CA ILE A 514 15.77 21.07 -3.79
C ILE A 514 14.64 20.15 -4.28
N VAL A 515 14.02 19.38 -3.39
CA VAL A 515 12.83 18.61 -3.71
C VAL A 515 11.61 19.46 -3.41
N ALA A 516 10.84 19.81 -4.44
CA ALA A 516 9.57 20.50 -4.27
C ALA A 516 8.52 19.51 -3.73
N GLY A 517 7.83 19.91 -2.65
CA GLY A 517 6.74 19.12 -2.09
C GLY A 517 5.58 18.92 -3.08
N VAL A 518 4.75 17.92 -2.85
CA VAL A 518 3.63 17.61 -3.76
C VAL A 518 2.51 18.64 -3.63
N ASP A 519 2.20 19.25 -4.75
CA ASP A 519 1.16 20.24 -4.94
C ASP A 519 0.54 20.03 -6.33
N THR A 520 -0.75 19.78 -6.40
CA THR A 520 -1.43 19.41 -7.65
C THR A 520 -1.43 20.49 -8.73
N ASP A 521 -1.07 21.75 -8.38
CA ASP A 521 -0.96 22.84 -9.33
C ASP A 521 0.41 22.91 -10.00
N ILE A 522 1.47 22.44 -9.34
CA ILE A 522 2.85 22.60 -9.80
C ILE A 522 3.62 21.28 -9.98
N SER A 523 3.21 20.21 -9.32
CA SER A 523 3.84 18.89 -9.48
C SER A 523 3.34 18.21 -10.76
N PRO A 524 4.23 17.52 -11.50
CA PRO A 524 3.78 16.61 -12.56
C PRO A 524 2.80 15.56 -12.02
N PHE A 525 1.94 15.04 -12.87
CA PHE A 525 0.98 14.00 -12.49
C PHE A 525 1.71 12.74 -12.02
N ASP A 526 1.20 12.19 -10.92
CA ASP A 526 1.57 10.89 -10.37
C ASP A 526 0.31 10.30 -9.71
N PRO A 527 -0.01 9.03 -9.90
CA PRO A 527 -1.21 8.45 -9.31
C PRO A 527 -1.17 8.39 -7.80
N GLY A 528 0.03 8.50 -7.20
CA GLY A 528 0.26 8.46 -5.77
C GLY A 528 1.18 7.33 -5.34
N SER A 529 1.57 7.34 -4.07
CA SER A 529 2.46 6.32 -3.50
C SER A 529 1.65 5.12 -3.02
N TYR A 530 1.33 4.21 -3.94
CA TYR A 530 0.64 2.94 -3.70
C TYR A 530 1.18 1.85 -4.64
N ALA A 531 0.69 0.60 -4.53
CA ALA A 531 1.10 -0.56 -5.33
C ALA A 531 2.63 -0.72 -5.46
N SER A 532 3.36 -0.18 -4.49
CA SER A 532 4.83 -0.13 -4.48
C SER A 532 5.45 0.51 -5.74
N SER A 533 4.74 1.45 -6.38
CA SER A 533 5.11 2.01 -7.68
C SER A 533 6.29 2.99 -7.64
N THR A 534 6.47 3.73 -6.53
CA THR A 534 7.31 4.93 -6.48
C THR A 534 8.75 4.72 -6.98
N THR A 535 9.49 3.73 -6.45
CA THR A 535 10.88 3.53 -6.88
C THR A 535 10.99 3.11 -8.34
N TYR A 536 10.07 2.27 -8.81
CA TYR A 536 10.09 1.74 -10.15
C TYR A 536 9.51 2.74 -11.17
N VAL A 537 8.29 3.24 -10.98
CA VAL A 537 7.60 4.09 -11.95
C VAL A 537 8.08 5.55 -11.86
N THR A 538 7.96 6.17 -10.68
CA THR A 538 8.41 7.57 -10.51
C THR A 538 9.93 7.68 -10.63
N GLY A 539 10.68 6.67 -10.14
CA GLY A 539 12.12 6.61 -10.29
C GLY A 539 12.57 6.57 -11.76
N MET A 540 11.86 5.85 -12.63
CA MET A 540 12.12 5.85 -14.09
C MET A 540 11.80 7.21 -14.73
N ALA A 541 10.70 7.86 -14.32
CA ALA A 541 10.39 9.22 -14.79
C ALA A 541 11.49 10.21 -14.38
N VAL A 542 12.02 10.11 -13.15
CA VAL A 542 13.15 10.94 -12.66
C VAL A 542 14.42 10.64 -13.46
N TYR A 543 14.73 9.37 -13.72
CA TYR A 543 15.86 8.97 -14.55
C TYR A 543 15.76 9.59 -15.97
N ASN A 544 14.58 9.49 -16.60
CA ASN A 544 14.33 10.06 -17.91
C ASN A 544 14.46 11.59 -17.91
N ALA A 545 13.91 12.28 -16.88
CA ALA A 545 14.05 13.73 -16.72
C ALA A 545 15.50 14.17 -16.57
N ALA A 546 16.28 13.40 -15.79
CA ALA A 546 17.71 13.68 -15.59
C ALA A 546 18.52 13.46 -16.88
N CYS A 547 18.22 12.43 -17.65
CA CYS A 547 18.82 12.18 -18.95
C CYS A 547 18.50 13.31 -19.95
N ASP A 548 17.24 13.76 -20.02
CA ASP A 548 16.81 14.85 -20.86
C ASP A 548 17.52 16.17 -20.50
N LEU A 549 17.57 16.49 -19.19
CA LEU A 549 18.30 17.67 -18.71
C LEU A 549 19.79 17.61 -19.02
N LYS A 550 20.41 16.46 -18.79
CA LYS A 550 21.84 16.25 -19.10
C LYS A 550 22.15 16.51 -20.58
N ASN A 551 21.31 16.03 -21.47
CA ASN A 551 21.45 16.26 -22.90
C ASN A 551 21.27 17.76 -23.28
N LYS A 552 20.34 18.43 -22.62
CA LYS A 552 20.11 19.88 -22.79
C LYS A 552 21.31 20.72 -22.28
N ILE A 553 21.88 20.36 -21.14
CA ILE A 553 23.11 20.99 -20.59
C ILE A 553 24.28 20.82 -21.57
N ILE A 554 24.50 19.60 -22.07
CA ILE A 554 25.55 19.33 -23.07
C ILE A 554 25.33 20.16 -24.31
N THR A 555 24.11 20.22 -24.82
CA THR A 555 23.76 20.99 -26.01
C THR A 555 23.98 22.51 -25.82
N ALA A 556 23.55 23.04 -24.67
CA ALA A 556 23.74 24.46 -24.35
C ALA A 556 25.23 24.80 -24.21
N GLY A 557 26.00 23.99 -23.50
CA GLY A 557 27.44 24.16 -23.35
C GLY A 557 28.19 24.10 -24.67
N ALA A 558 27.82 23.18 -25.55
CA ALA A 558 28.39 23.09 -26.90
C ALA A 558 28.08 24.30 -27.76
N LYS A 559 26.83 24.82 -27.71
CA LYS A 559 26.43 26.06 -28.40
C LYS A 559 27.26 27.26 -27.90
N MET A 560 27.42 27.39 -26.60
CA MET A 560 28.23 28.45 -26.01
C MET A 560 29.72 28.37 -26.41
N MET A 561 30.28 27.17 -26.56
CA MET A 561 31.64 26.96 -27.01
C MET A 561 31.87 27.31 -28.48
N TYR A 562 30.85 27.11 -29.31
CA TYR A 562 30.90 27.25 -30.77
C TYR A 562 29.63 27.87 -31.35
N PRO A 563 29.32 29.14 -31.06
CA PRO A 563 28.08 29.78 -31.48
C PRO A 563 27.90 29.81 -32.98
N GLU A 564 29.01 29.94 -33.75
CA GLU A 564 28.98 30.03 -35.21
C GLU A 564 28.54 28.73 -35.91
N ARG A 565 28.71 27.57 -35.27
CA ARG A 565 28.37 26.26 -35.83
C ARG A 565 26.87 25.94 -35.72
N PHE A 566 26.11 26.70 -34.94
CA PHE A 566 24.69 26.45 -34.66
C PHE A 566 23.75 27.41 -35.36
N LEU A 567 24.25 28.24 -36.25
CA LEU A 567 23.44 29.09 -37.11
C LEU A 567 22.76 28.29 -38.25
N ASP A 568 23.21 27.06 -38.50
CA ASP A 568 22.64 26.14 -39.47
C ASP A 568 21.91 24.98 -38.77
N GLU A 569 20.58 24.85 -38.95
CA GLU A 569 19.76 23.81 -38.34
C GLU A 569 20.20 22.36 -38.67
N THR A 570 21.09 22.22 -39.66
CA THR A 570 21.61 20.92 -40.10
C THR A 570 22.74 20.36 -39.26
N ASP A 571 23.39 21.17 -38.43
CA ASP A 571 24.52 20.76 -37.60
C ASP A 571 24.02 20.33 -36.18
N LYS A 572 23.32 19.20 -36.11
CA LYS A 572 22.94 18.60 -34.81
C LYS A 572 24.19 18.27 -34.02
N VAL A 573 24.32 18.87 -32.81
CA VAL A 573 25.38 18.53 -31.87
C VAL A 573 25.39 17.03 -31.64
N ASN A 574 26.45 16.37 -32.06
CA ASN A 574 26.65 14.97 -31.75
C ASN A 574 27.04 14.85 -30.26
N PRO A 575 26.16 14.37 -29.37
CA PRO A 575 26.44 14.29 -27.94
C PRO A 575 27.69 13.47 -27.63
N LYS A 576 28.10 12.58 -28.55
CA LYS A 576 29.32 11.75 -28.42
C LYS A 576 30.63 12.54 -28.47
N LYS A 577 30.59 13.79 -28.96
CA LYS A 577 31.73 14.69 -28.99
C LYS A 577 31.92 15.48 -27.70
N PHE A 578 30.88 15.56 -26.87
CA PHE A 578 30.84 16.34 -25.63
C PHE A 578 30.50 15.43 -24.46
N TYR A 579 31.06 15.75 -23.32
CA TYR A 579 30.84 15.04 -22.08
C TYR A 579 30.51 16.04 -20.96
N PHE A 580 29.57 15.68 -20.11
CA PHE A 580 29.21 16.42 -18.90
C PHE A 580 29.67 15.63 -17.68
N ASP A 581 30.53 16.22 -16.85
CA ASP A 581 31.12 15.57 -15.65
C ASP A 581 30.41 15.94 -14.34
N GLY A 582 29.29 16.65 -14.40
CA GLY A 582 28.51 17.14 -13.25
C GLY A 582 28.84 18.60 -12.89
N SER A 583 29.98 19.11 -13.30
CA SER A 583 30.44 20.49 -13.03
C SER A 583 30.66 21.33 -14.29
N ARG A 584 30.92 20.68 -15.41
CA ARG A 584 31.24 21.34 -16.69
C ARG A 584 30.92 20.45 -17.88
N VAL A 585 30.71 21.07 -19.02
CA VAL A 585 30.66 20.41 -20.34
C VAL A 585 32.05 20.51 -20.96
N MET A 586 32.54 19.40 -21.51
CA MET A 586 33.88 19.31 -22.13
C MET A 586 33.75 18.70 -23.52
N GLU A 587 34.44 19.27 -24.51
CA GLU A 587 34.67 18.63 -25.80
C GLU A 587 35.78 17.62 -25.71
N VAL A 588 35.48 16.35 -26.02
CA VAL A 588 36.44 15.24 -25.86
C VAL A 588 37.69 15.38 -26.71
N SER A 589 37.58 15.95 -27.93
CA SER A 589 38.67 16.05 -28.90
C SER A 589 39.66 17.16 -28.58
N THR A 590 39.20 18.28 -28.04
CA THR A 590 40.04 19.50 -27.82
C THR A 590 40.34 19.74 -26.36
N GLY A 591 39.57 19.13 -25.43
CA GLY A 591 39.64 19.41 -24.01
C GLY A 591 39.04 20.78 -23.62
N LYS A 592 38.41 21.52 -24.55
CA LYS A 592 37.74 22.80 -24.24
C LYS A 592 36.59 22.55 -23.30
N THR A 593 36.43 23.38 -22.27
CA THR A 593 35.42 23.25 -21.23
C THR A 593 34.62 24.52 -21.02
N ILE A 594 33.37 24.37 -20.51
CA ILE A 594 32.55 25.46 -19.98
C ILE A 594 31.87 24.98 -18.68
N ALA A 595 31.91 25.85 -17.68
CA ALA A 595 31.36 25.49 -16.37
C ALA A 595 29.83 25.43 -16.38
N LEU A 596 29.24 24.55 -15.58
CA LEU A 596 27.79 24.44 -15.40
C LEU A 596 27.17 25.77 -14.95
N HIS A 597 27.84 26.47 -14.02
CA HIS A 597 27.41 27.78 -13.56
C HIS A 597 27.28 28.80 -14.73
N ASP A 598 28.28 28.88 -15.62
CA ASP A 598 28.25 29.80 -16.76
C ASP A 598 27.11 29.43 -17.74
N ILE A 599 26.86 28.12 -17.93
CA ILE A 599 25.74 27.62 -18.73
C ILE A 599 24.41 28.03 -18.08
N ALA A 600 24.26 27.86 -16.77
CA ALA A 600 23.05 28.19 -16.05
C ALA A 600 22.73 29.70 -16.12
N VAL A 601 23.73 30.54 -15.84
CA VAL A 601 23.62 32.02 -15.94
C VAL A 601 23.28 32.46 -17.35
N HIS A 602 23.96 31.93 -18.37
CA HIS A 602 23.68 32.25 -19.77
C HIS A 602 22.25 31.88 -20.16
N CYS A 603 21.82 30.66 -19.85
CA CYS A 603 20.47 30.19 -20.21
C CYS A 603 19.36 30.95 -19.48
N ALA A 604 19.62 31.49 -18.29
CA ALA A 604 18.65 32.28 -17.52
C ALA A 604 18.60 33.76 -17.96
N GLY A 605 19.69 34.32 -18.48
CA GLY A 605 19.89 35.78 -18.62
C GLY A 605 19.94 36.32 -20.02
N THR A 606 19.93 35.51 -21.10
CA THR A 606 20.06 35.99 -22.49
C THR A 606 18.77 35.87 -23.28
N SER A 607 18.61 36.71 -24.32
CA SER A 607 17.47 36.67 -25.22
C SER A 607 17.31 35.36 -25.99
N ASP A 608 18.41 34.62 -26.16
CA ASP A 608 18.45 33.31 -26.79
C ASP A 608 18.40 32.18 -25.75
N GLY A 609 18.36 32.55 -24.45
CA GLY A 609 18.35 31.65 -23.32
C GLY A 609 16.97 31.05 -23.09
N ASN A 610 16.93 29.75 -22.92
CA ASN A 610 15.76 29.03 -22.43
C ASN A 610 16.15 28.41 -21.09
N TYR A 611 15.30 28.55 -20.09
CA TYR A 611 15.46 27.78 -18.86
C TYR A 611 15.64 26.30 -19.19
N LEU A 612 16.69 25.69 -18.68
CA LEU A 612 16.93 24.27 -18.88
C LEU A 612 16.10 23.45 -17.92
N ASN A 613 15.04 22.87 -18.45
CA ASN A 613 14.20 21.92 -17.76
C ASN A 613 14.32 20.54 -18.41
N GLY A 614 14.66 19.53 -17.61
CA GLY A 614 14.50 18.14 -18.02
C GLY A 614 13.11 17.65 -17.64
N THR A 615 12.44 17.01 -18.58
CA THR A 615 11.13 16.39 -18.37
C THR A 615 11.20 14.91 -18.62
N GLY A 616 10.59 14.13 -17.75
CA GLY A 616 10.53 12.68 -17.86
C GLY A 616 9.13 12.18 -17.61
N PHE A 617 8.74 11.21 -18.39
CA PHE A 617 7.50 10.47 -18.24
C PHE A 617 7.83 8.99 -18.32
N TYR A 618 7.11 8.20 -17.55
CA TYR A 618 7.17 6.75 -17.63
C TYR A 618 5.79 6.15 -17.43
N SER A 619 5.41 5.28 -18.35
CA SER A 619 4.26 4.38 -18.22
C SER A 619 4.79 2.97 -18.10
N SER A 620 4.44 2.30 -17.03
CA SER A 620 4.98 0.97 -16.72
C SER A 620 4.45 -0.09 -17.71
N PRO A 621 5.31 -0.70 -18.55
CA PRO A 621 4.86 -1.73 -19.49
C PRO A 621 4.61 -3.09 -18.82
N VAL A 622 5.23 -3.32 -17.68
CA VAL A 622 5.16 -4.54 -16.87
C VAL A 622 5.16 -4.18 -15.39
N SER A 623 4.76 -5.11 -14.54
CA SER A 623 4.86 -4.96 -13.08
C SER A 623 5.87 -5.96 -12.52
N PRO A 624 7.19 -5.70 -12.64
CA PRO A 624 8.21 -6.68 -12.28
C PRO A 624 8.14 -7.01 -10.79
N PRO A 625 8.03 -8.32 -10.44
CA PRO A 625 7.88 -8.70 -9.05
C PRO A 625 9.19 -8.60 -8.27
N PRO A 626 9.22 -7.89 -7.13
CA PRO A 626 10.19 -8.19 -6.09
C PRO A 626 9.88 -9.57 -5.51
N LEU A 627 10.91 -10.27 -5.04
CA LEU A 627 10.83 -11.64 -4.52
C LEU A 627 11.48 -11.71 -3.14
N MET A 628 10.97 -12.58 -2.25
CA MET A 628 11.50 -12.69 -0.90
C MET A 628 11.41 -14.13 -0.39
N ALA A 629 12.44 -14.55 0.35
CA ALA A 629 12.41 -15.73 1.21
C ALA A 629 12.45 -15.29 2.68
N GLY A 630 11.52 -15.80 3.47
CA GLY A 630 11.42 -15.54 4.91
C GLY A 630 11.60 -16.82 5.72
N PHE A 631 12.42 -16.77 6.77
CA PHE A 631 12.72 -17.87 7.66
C PHE A 631 12.54 -17.44 9.11
N VAL A 632 12.00 -18.31 9.92
CA VAL A 632 11.78 -18.03 11.35
C VAL A 632 12.26 -19.19 12.20
N GLU A 633 12.83 -18.88 13.35
CA GLU A 633 13.05 -19.80 14.47
C GLU A 633 12.16 -19.37 15.63
N ILE A 634 11.37 -20.29 16.16
CA ILE A 634 10.54 -20.09 17.36
C ILE A 634 10.98 -21.00 18.49
N GLU A 635 10.68 -20.59 19.73
CA GLU A 635 10.74 -21.45 20.91
C GLU A 635 9.34 -21.61 21.48
N LEU A 636 8.81 -22.83 21.46
CA LEU A 636 7.44 -23.17 21.87
C LEU A 636 7.44 -23.95 23.19
N ASP A 637 6.59 -23.54 24.10
CA ASP A 637 6.27 -24.24 25.35
C ASP A 637 5.07 -25.18 25.14
N LYS A 638 5.30 -26.49 25.24
CA LYS A 638 4.29 -27.51 25.00
C LYS A 638 3.19 -27.53 26.07
N GLU A 639 3.46 -27.03 27.29
CA GLU A 639 2.46 -27.01 28.36
C GLU A 639 1.42 -25.92 28.15
N THR A 640 1.85 -24.76 27.67
CA THR A 640 0.98 -23.59 27.54
C THR A 640 0.55 -23.28 26.08
N GLY A 641 1.27 -23.83 25.12
CA GLY A 641 1.12 -23.45 23.69
C GLY A 641 1.71 -22.08 23.36
N LYS A 642 2.31 -21.39 24.34
CA LYS A 642 2.98 -20.10 24.09
C LYS A 642 4.27 -20.32 23.31
N PHE A 643 4.52 -19.45 22.35
CA PHE A 643 5.77 -19.43 21.61
C PHE A 643 6.30 -18.00 21.45
N ASP A 644 7.61 -17.89 21.35
CA ASP A 644 8.33 -16.64 21.11
C ASP A 644 9.17 -16.77 19.83
N ILE A 645 9.29 -15.70 19.07
CA ILE A 645 10.24 -15.63 17.94
C ILE A 645 11.64 -15.51 18.52
N VAL A 646 12.54 -16.41 18.14
CA VAL A 646 13.96 -16.39 18.51
C VAL A 646 14.76 -15.57 17.52
N ASP A 647 14.53 -15.83 16.23
CA ASP A 647 15.23 -15.20 15.11
C ASP A 647 14.32 -15.16 13.88
N TYR A 648 14.36 -14.09 13.14
CA TYR A 648 13.70 -13.96 11.85
C TYR A 648 14.70 -13.49 10.78
N VAL A 649 14.79 -14.22 9.69
CA VAL A 649 15.65 -13.90 8.54
C VAL A 649 14.79 -13.59 7.35
N GLY A 650 14.96 -12.40 6.77
CA GLY A 650 14.35 -11.99 5.51
C GLY A 650 15.41 -11.71 4.45
N VAL A 651 15.36 -12.40 3.32
CA VAL A 651 16.23 -12.14 2.17
C VAL A 651 15.39 -11.70 0.98
N VAL A 652 15.68 -10.52 0.44
CA VAL A 652 14.83 -9.85 -0.55
C VAL A 652 15.59 -9.58 -1.84
N ASP A 653 14.97 -9.90 -2.97
CA ASP A 653 15.32 -9.40 -4.29
C ASP A 653 14.40 -8.24 -4.67
N CYS A 654 14.90 -7.02 -4.57
CA CYS A 654 14.25 -5.81 -5.07
C CYS A 654 15.01 -5.19 -6.26
N GLY A 655 15.72 -6.01 -7.02
CA GLY A 655 16.61 -5.54 -8.09
C GLY A 655 17.82 -4.80 -7.52
N THR A 656 18.22 -3.73 -8.17
CA THR A 656 19.27 -2.84 -7.66
C THR A 656 18.73 -1.99 -6.51
N ILE A 657 19.40 -2.04 -5.38
CA ILE A 657 19.08 -1.23 -4.21
C ILE A 657 19.44 0.24 -4.49
N ILE A 658 18.51 1.17 -4.36
CA ILE A 658 18.81 2.60 -4.51
C ILE A 658 19.46 3.17 -3.23
N ASN A 659 18.86 2.88 -2.05
CA ASN A 659 19.39 3.32 -0.76
C ASN A 659 19.38 2.17 0.25
N SER A 660 20.54 1.71 0.66
CA SER A 660 20.68 0.51 1.52
C SER A 660 20.11 0.69 2.93
N ASN A 661 20.17 1.90 3.50
CA ASN A 661 19.59 2.17 4.83
C ASN A 661 18.06 2.20 4.78
N ILE A 662 17.48 2.85 3.77
CA ILE A 662 16.03 2.98 3.61
C ILE A 662 15.42 1.61 3.33
N VAL A 663 16.02 0.84 2.42
CA VAL A 663 15.56 -0.51 2.06
C VAL A 663 15.56 -1.44 3.27
N ARG A 664 16.63 -1.42 4.09
CA ARG A 664 16.70 -2.21 5.32
C ARG A 664 15.59 -1.82 6.31
N GLY A 665 15.41 -0.53 6.58
CA GLY A 665 14.36 -0.04 7.47
C GLY A 665 12.95 -0.38 6.99
N GLN A 666 12.69 -0.34 5.67
CA GLN A 666 11.42 -0.76 5.09
C GLN A 666 11.16 -2.25 5.26
N THR A 667 12.21 -3.07 5.11
CA THR A 667 12.11 -4.53 5.24
C THR A 667 11.87 -4.94 6.69
N GLU A 668 12.66 -4.44 7.63
CA GLU A 668 12.50 -4.71 9.07
C GLU A 668 11.10 -4.27 9.56
N GLY A 669 10.66 -3.06 9.17
CA GLY A 669 9.34 -2.54 9.52
C GLY A 669 8.17 -3.36 8.94
N GLY A 670 8.31 -3.89 7.72
CA GLY A 670 7.28 -4.74 7.12
C GLY A 670 7.22 -6.13 7.74
N ILE A 671 8.36 -6.73 8.06
CA ILE A 671 8.44 -8.00 8.82
C ILE A 671 7.75 -7.84 10.17
N CYS A 672 8.01 -6.73 10.90
CA CYS A 672 7.32 -6.45 12.18
C CYS A 672 5.79 -6.41 12.01
N GLN A 673 5.26 -5.76 10.95
CA GLN A 673 3.82 -5.75 10.69
C GLN A 673 3.27 -7.14 10.34
N GLY A 674 4.05 -7.94 9.60
CA GLY A 674 3.68 -9.32 9.29
C GLY A 674 3.66 -10.23 10.54
N ILE A 675 4.60 -10.04 11.46
CA ILE A 675 4.61 -10.70 12.77
C ILE A 675 3.39 -10.25 13.59
N GLY A 676 3.05 -8.96 13.53
CA GLY A 676 1.85 -8.41 14.16
C GLY A 676 0.58 -9.11 13.69
N LEU A 677 0.39 -9.21 12.38
CA LEU A 677 -0.73 -9.95 11.77
C LEU A 677 -0.75 -11.43 12.19
N ALA A 678 0.43 -12.06 12.21
CA ALA A 678 0.54 -13.48 12.50
C ALA A 678 0.23 -13.84 13.95
N MET A 679 0.52 -12.97 14.92
CA MET A 679 0.55 -13.35 16.35
C MET A 679 -0.30 -12.49 17.27
N TYR A 680 -0.61 -11.24 16.94
CA TYR A 680 -1.10 -10.26 17.93
C TYR A 680 -2.33 -9.47 17.49
N GLU A 681 -2.34 -8.99 16.25
CA GLU A 681 -3.29 -7.98 15.76
C GLU A 681 -4.61 -8.64 15.34
N ASP A 682 -5.72 -8.16 15.89
CA ASP A 682 -7.05 -8.69 15.60
C ASP A 682 -8.11 -7.60 15.80
N VAL A 683 -8.92 -7.35 14.76
CA VAL A 683 -10.06 -6.44 14.83
C VAL A 683 -11.30 -7.22 15.23
N GLN A 684 -11.81 -6.96 16.41
CA GLN A 684 -12.94 -7.68 16.99
C GLN A 684 -14.18 -6.78 17.08
N TYR A 685 -15.34 -7.36 16.78
CA TYR A 685 -16.64 -6.71 16.86
C TYR A 685 -17.56 -7.43 17.85
N ASP A 686 -18.44 -6.66 18.50
CA ASP A 686 -19.53 -7.24 19.29
C ASP A 686 -20.69 -7.69 18.38
N ALA A 687 -21.70 -8.32 18.98
CA ALA A 687 -22.90 -8.80 18.28
C ALA A 687 -23.77 -7.68 17.65
N LYS A 688 -23.45 -6.41 17.92
CA LYS A 688 -24.13 -5.23 17.36
C LYS A 688 -23.27 -4.53 16.28
N GLY A 689 -22.14 -5.12 15.89
CA GLY A 689 -21.22 -4.55 14.90
C GLY A 689 -20.35 -3.42 15.42
N ARG A 690 -20.23 -3.23 16.75
CA ARG A 690 -19.32 -2.25 17.33
C ARG A 690 -17.92 -2.84 17.46
N MET A 691 -16.92 -2.11 17.01
CA MET A 691 -15.52 -2.48 17.22
C MET A 691 -15.16 -2.46 18.70
N MET A 692 -14.61 -3.56 19.20
CA MET A 692 -14.19 -3.74 20.58
C MET A 692 -12.71 -3.40 20.78
N THR A 693 -11.92 -3.48 19.72
CA THR A 693 -10.47 -3.23 19.70
C THR A 693 -10.16 -1.83 19.15
N ASP A 694 -10.83 -0.80 19.68
CA ASP A 694 -10.78 0.57 19.17
C ASP A 694 -9.67 1.46 19.79
N SER A 695 -8.71 0.86 20.47
CA SER A 695 -7.55 1.55 21.05
C SER A 695 -6.36 0.62 21.22
N PHE A 696 -5.15 1.16 21.41
CA PHE A 696 -3.93 0.38 21.71
C PHE A 696 -3.97 -0.34 23.06
N MET A 697 -5.00 -0.13 23.88
CA MET A 697 -5.20 -0.95 25.09
C MET A 697 -5.75 -2.33 24.76
N GLN A 698 -6.62 -2.42 23.76
CA GLN A 698 -7.25 -3.68 23.31
C GLN A 698 -6.54 -4.25 22.08
N TYR A 699 -6.27 -3.43 21.10
CA TYR A 699 -5.56 -3.79 19.87
C TYR A 699 -4.05 -3.82 20.14
N LYS A 700 -3.43 -4.99 20.03
CA LYS A 700 -2.02 -5.19 20.34
C LYS A 700 -1.17 -5.22 19.08
N ILE A 701 -0.19 -4.32 19.02
CA ILE A 701 0.90 -4.38 18.04
C ILE A 701 2.16 -4.94 18.72
N PRO A 702 3.03 -5.66 18.00
CA PRO A 702 4.26 -6.17 18.59
C PRO A 702 5.19 -5.03 19.00
N ASN A 703 5.84 -5.19 20.12
CA ASN A 703 6.85 -4.27 20.63
C ASN A 703 8.26 -4.88 20.54
N ARG A 704 9.28 -4.13 20.97
CA ARG A 704 10.69 -4.57 20.88
C ARG A 704 11.00 -5.88 21.63
N VAL A 705 10.22 -6.20 22.65
CA VAL A 705 10.40 -7.45 23.43
C VAL A 705 9.79 -8.62 22.69
N ASP A 706 8.69 -8.41 21.97
CA ASP A 706 7.99 -9.46 21.20
C ASP A 706 8.80 -9.85 19.95
N VAL A 707 9.43 -8.85 19.31
CA VAL A 707 10.22 -9.04 18.08
C VAL A 707 11.71 -9.00 18.41
N LYS A 708 12.26 -10.09 18.93
CA LYS A 708 13.64 -10.12 19.47
C LYS A 708 14.71 -9.78 18.43
N LYS A 709 14.82 -10.57 17.37
CA LYS A 709 15.86 -10.43 16.35
C LYS A 709 15.29 -10.56 14.96
N ILE A 710 15.56 -9.56 14.12
CA ILE A 710 15.31 -9.60 12.69
C ILE A 710 16.64 -9.36 11.98
N ARG A 711 16.98 -10.24 11.04
CA ARG A 711 18.14 -10.12 10.17
C ARG A 711 17.65 -10.01 8.73
N VAL A 712 18.13 -8.98 8.04
CA VAL A 712 17.71 -8.69 6.68
C VAL A 712 18.93 -8.66 5.78
N GLU A 713 18.84 -9.37 4.66
CA GLU A 713 19.83 -9.35 3.59
C GLU A 713 19.15 -9.21 2.23
N PHE A 714 19.97 -8.93 1.23
CA PHE A 714 19.49 -8.65 -0.11
C PHE A 714 20.28 -9.44 -1.13
N GLU A 715 19.57 -10.02 -2.10
CA GLU A 715 20.16 -10.58 -3.32
C GLU A 715 19.76 -9.67 -4.48
N SER A 716 20.73 -9.33 -5.32
CA SER A 716 20.51 -8.39 -6.41
C SER A 716 20.21 -9.12 -7.71
N SER A 717 19.09 -8.79 -8.35
CA SER A 717 18.87 -9.00 -9.78
C SER A 717 18.93 -7.65 -10.49
N TYR A 718 18.86 -7.63 -11.82
CA TYR A 718 18.82 -6.41 -12.61
C TYR A 718 17.54 -6.38 -13.42
N GLU A 719 16.64 -5.45 -13.09
CA GLU A 719 15.39 -5.25 -13.83
C GLU A 719 15.59 -4.25 -14.97
N PRO A 720 15.56 -4.70 -16.24
CA PRO A 720 15.90 -3.82 -17.36
C PRO A 720 14.90 -2.65 -17.55
N THR A 721 13.70 -2.77 -17.01
CA THR A 721 12.65 -1.74 -17.14
C THR A 721 12.63 -0.75 -15.97
N GLY A 722 13.45 -0.97 -14.94
CA GLY A 722 13.53 -0.10 -13.75
C GLY A 722 14.77 0.81 -13.73
N PRO A 723 14.74 1.90 -12.95
CA PRO A 723 15.85 2.83 -12.88
C PRO A 723 17.07 2.14 -12.27
N TYR A 724 18.17 2.11 -13.01
CA TYR A 724 19.40 1.40 -12.64
C TYR A 724 19.20 -0.10 -12.34
N GLY A 725 18.12 -0.71 -12.78
CA GLY A 725 17.79 -2.11 -12.51
C GLY A 725 17.00 -2.34 -11.22
N ALA A 726 16.41 -1.31 -10.61
CA ALA A 726 15.65 -1.42 -9.38
C ALA A 726 14.21 -1.93 -9.62
N LYS A 727 13.73 -2.72 -8.67
CA LYS A 727 12.32 -3.06 -8.46
C LYS A 727 11.81 -2.37 -7.18
N SER A 728 10.59 -2.65 -6.79
CA SER A 728 10.03 -2.15 -5.55
C SER A 728 10.38 -3.01 -4.33
N ILE A 729 10.05 -2.51 -3.13
CA ILE A 729 10.17 -3.27 -1.86
C ILE A 729 9.02 -2.98 -0.88
N GLY A 730 8.18 -2.01 -1.20
CA GLY A 730 7.25 -1.42 -0.24
C GLY A 730 6.33 -2.43 0.47
N GLU A 731 5.82 -3.44 -0.21
CA GLU A 731 4.76 -4.30 0.28
C GLU A 731 5.18 -5.77 0.51
N ILE A 732 6.09 -6.30 -0.29
CA ILE A 732 6.46 -7.72 -0.24
C ILE A 732 6.88 -8.19 1.17
N VAL A 733 7.50 -7.33 1.91
CA VAL A 733 8.17 -7.60 3.20
C VAL A 733 7.22 -7.96 4.35
N ILE A 734 5.88 -7.82 4.17
CA ILE A 734 4.87 -8.21 5.17
C ILE A 734 4.35 -9.64 4.95
N ASN A 735 4.59 -10.25 3.79
CA ASN A 735 3.86 -11.44 3.37
C ASN A 735 4.40 -12.75 3.98
N THR A 736 5.72 -12.84 4.19
CA THR A 736 6.36 -14.09 4.63
C THR A 736 6.17 -14.48 6.11
N PRO A 737 5.95 -13.56 7.09
CA PRO A 737 5.90 -13.97 8.49
C PRO A 737 4.76 -14.94 8.84
N GLY A 738 3.54 -14.71 8.32
CA GLY A 738 2.38 -15.55 8.62
C GLY A 738 2.61 -17.03 8.33
N PRO A 739 2.89 -17.42 7.08
CA PRO A 739 3.07 -18.80 6.72
C PRO A 739 4.35 -19.42 7.29
N ALA A 740 5.44 -18.67 7.44
CA ALA A 740 6.68 -19.15 8.04
C ALA A 740 6.49 -19.51 9.53
N ILE A 741 5.79 -18.65 10.30
CA ILE A 741 5.49 -18.91 11.71
C ILE A 741 4.54 -20.11 11.86
N ALA A 742 3.49 -20.19 11.01
CA ALA A 742 2.57 -21.33 11.02
C ALA A 742 3.29 -22.66 10.77
N GLU A 743 4.27 -22.69 9.88
CA GLU A 743 5.11 -23.85 9.62
C GLU A 743 6.01 -24.20 10.81
N ALA A 744 6.66 -23.19 11.41
CA ALA A 744 7.48 -23.42 12.60
C ALA A 744 6.66 -23.98 13.78
N VAL A 745 5.42 -23.53 13.96
CA VAL A 745 4.48 -24.07 14.97
C VAL A 745 4.14 -25.52 14.65
N TYR A 746 3.87 -25.85 13.39
CA TYR A 746 3.64 -27.24 12.99
C TYR A 746 4.86 -28.12 13.27
N ASN A 747 6.04 -27.67 12.90
CA ASN A 747 7.29 -28.40 13.14
C ASN A 747 7.59 -28.61 14.63
N ALA A 748 7.16 -27.64 15.49
CA ALA A 748 7.34 -27.74 16.93
C ALA A 748 6.38 -28.73 17.62
N CYS A 749 5.12 -28.82 17.17
CA CYS A 749 4.08 -29.53 17.94
C CYS A 749 3.02 -30.27 17.08
N GLY A 750 3.15 -30.30 15.76
CA GLY A 750 2.23 -30.99 14.85
C GLY A 750 0.86 -30.30 14.68
N VAL A 751 0.72 -29.05 15.11
CA VAL A 751 -0.55 -28.31 15.00
C VAL A 751 -0.55 -27.47 13.72
N ARG A 752 -1.45 -27.77 12.80
CA ARG A 752 -1.71 -26.91 11.63
C ARG A 752 -2.67 -25.80 12.00
N VAL A 753 -2.16 -24.58 12.00
CA VAL A 753 -2.97 -23.38 12.24
C VAL A 753 -3.50 -22.88 10.90
N THR A 754 -4.82 -22.79 10.79
CA THR A 754 -5.52 -22.33 9.58
C THR A 754 -6.18 -20.96 9.75
N SER A 755 -5.99 -20.31 10.89
CA SER A 755 -6.55 -18.97 11.14
C SER A 755 -5.57 -18.09 11.90
N LEU A 756 -5.37 -16.86 11.42
CA LEU A 756 -4.61 -15.83 12.12
C LEU A 756 -5.52 -15.05 13.10
N PRO A 757 -4.98 -14.44 14.15
CA PRO A 757 -3.61 -14.63 14.65
C PRO A 757 -3.41 -16.02 15.27
N ILE A 758 -2.15 -16.49 15.29
CA ILE A 758 -1.73 -17.75 15.91
C ILE A 758 -1.60 -17.53 17.42
N THR A 759 -2.67 -17.77 18.16
CA THR A 759 -2.66 -17.57 19.62
C THR A 759 -2.17 -18.81 20.36
N PRO A 760 -1.59 -18.66 21.57
CA PRO A 760 -1.26 -19.80 22.43
C PRO A 760 -2.42 -20.75 22.68
N GLU A 761 -3.63 -20.21 22.78
CA GLU A 761 -4.86 -21.00 22.96
C GLU A 761 -5.11 -21.91 21.74
N LYS A 762 -5.07 -21.37 20.50
CA LYS A 762 -5.22 -22.17 19.28
C LYS A 762 -4.20 -23.29 19.19
N VAL A 763 -2.94 -23.00 19.54
CA VAL A 763 -1.85 -24.00 19.55
C VAL A 763 -2.12 -25.07 20.59
N LYS A 764 -2.45 -24.68 21.83
CA LYS A 764 -2.71 -25.65 22.92
C LYS A 764 -3.92 -26.53 22.64
N MET A 765 -5.01 -25.95 22.18
CA MET A 765 -6.22 -26.69 21.81
C MET A 765 -5.94 -27.67 20.65
N GLY A 766 -5.14 -27.24 19.67
CA GLY A 766 -4.69 -28.12 18.58
C GLY A 766 -3.86 -29.31 19.07
N MET A 767 -2.92 -29.09 19.97
CA MET A 767 -2.13 -30.21 20.61
C MET A 767 -3.04 -31.19 21.33
N MET A 768 -3.98 -30.71 22.15
CA MET A 768 -4.93 -31.55 22.86
C MET A 768 -5.79 -32.37 21.92
N LYS A 769 -6.26 -31.78 20.82
CA LYS A 769 -7.02 -32.48 19.77
C LYS A 769 -6.18 -33.60 19.15
N ASN A 770 -4.94 -33.30 18.73
CA ASN A 770 -4.03 -34.31 18.18
C ASN A 770 -3.75 -35.49 19.15
N GLU A 771 -3.63 -35.21 20.43
CA GLU A 771 -3.46 -36.26 21.45
C GLU A 771 -4.71 -37.14 21.59
N LEU A 772 -5.91 -36.54 21.53
CA LEU A 772 -7.16 -37.29 21.57
C LEU A 772 -7.35 -38.18 20.35
N GLU A 773 -6.97 -37.72 19.18
CA GLU A 773 -7.03 -38.50 17.94
C GLU A 773 -6.06 -39.66 17.92
N LYS A 774 -4.86 -39.51 18.50
CA LYS A 774 -3.88 -40.59 18.66
C LYS A 774 -4.31 -41.68 19.69
N ARG A 775 -5.22 -41.34 20.60
CA ARG A 775 -5.76 -42.30 21.59
C ARG A 775 -6.96 -43.08 21.10
N LYS A 776 -7.59 -42.65 20.02
CA LYS A 776 -8.66 -43.35 19.29
C LYS A 776 -8.07 -44.30 18.27
#